data_16c85f0a992f07372356e01984941484
#
_entry.id   16c85f0a992f07372356e01984941484
#
_cell.length_a   1.000
_cell.length_b   1.000
_cell.length_c   1.000
_cell.angle_alpha   90.00
_cell.angle_beta   90.00
_cell.angle_gamma   90.00
#
_symmetry.space_group_name_H-M   'P 1'
#
loop_
_entity.id
_entity.type
_entity.pdbx_description
1 polymer ?
#
loop_
_entity_poly.entity_id
_entity_poly.type
_entity_poly.pdbx_seq_one_letter_code
_entity_poly.pdbx_strand_id
1 'polypeptide(L)'
;ERRLEAEEVRYDRASGQFSVRGTLTYTDGSITARGDTGRYEAASGASLEDAEFDLPERPARGAAERMQIGTDGRVRLSEVWFSTCPDASPDWRIRARSIELDTRTRNGTGRNAAVEFLGVPILYLPYISFPLGEQRKSGFLVPDAGFSSRSGVELAVPYYFNLAPNYDLLVEPRFYEKRGLDAGATFRYLTRTNRGEIRANLLPGDMVRDTDRHWLRLRHRTELPAGWRLDLDAADVSDAEYFEDFAAGADGTSTAFLQRIARLSYRDEHWRVRGEFQQFQTIDRALQPIDRPYAQVPRIAVRGEGRRDAGLPLSYSLDAEVVNFERDTGITGWRTDATSRIALDFGSPAYYLRPAAGVRYTRYALDSVASGATTSPSRSLPFAALDAGLLLERPAVDGRVQRITLEPRLLYLWTPYRDQDDLPVFDTRVPDLNFVQLFRGERYVGADRVSDANQVSLGVTSRFYDGASGRQLLAATIGQTLHLEAPRVRLPDEPRIGSKSDLVAQLAVTRWQNFNVNLGVQWNPAQSRSERRQVRIQYRPQGDRALNLAYRFQDQRLEQTELSGAWPVTRRWSAFGRLVYDLQERSTLEQFGGVEYGACCWRLRLVGRRFVSSRTGERDSGIYLQLELNGLASVGSSADTFLEEAIRGYSAAGVSR
;
A
#
# COMPACT_ATOMS: atom_id res chain seq x y z
N GLU A 1 36.05 24.08 -6.98
CA GLU A 1 37.27 24.66 -7.53
C GLU A 1 37.36 24.30 -9.03
N ARG A 2 37.55 25.27 -9.89
CA ARG A 2 37.68 25.04 -11.34
C ARG A 2 39.14 24.91 -11.71
N ARG A 3 39.50 23.82 -12.39
CA ARG A 3 40.87 23.52 -12.80
C ARG A 3 40.90 23.24 -14.28
N LEU A 4 41.85 23.85 -14.97
CA LEU A 4 42.11 23.63 -16.39
C LEU A 4 43.59 23.24 -16.56
N GLU A 5 43.83 22.09 -17.16
CA GLU A 5 45.14 21.52 -17.43
C GLU A 5 45.32 21.33 -18.95
N ALA A 6 46.47 21.68 -19.46
CA ALA A 6 46.78 21.60 -20.88
C ALA A 6 48.25 21.28 -21.11
N GLU A 7 48.57 20.58 -22.22
CA GLU A 7 49.95 20.23 -22.59
C GLU A 7 50.73 21.44 -23.08
N GLU A 8 50.13 22.26 -23.96
CA GLU A 8 50.73 23.50 -24.49
C GLU A 8 49.69 24.62 -24.49
N VAL A 9 50.00 25.76 -23.89
CA VAL A 9 49.15 26.94 -23.87
C VAL A 9 49.84 28.08 -24.64
N ARG A 10 49.18 28.58 -25.68
CA ARG A 10 49.62 29.73 -26.48
C ARG A 10 48.72 30.93 -26.13
N TYR A 11 49.36 32.01 -25.68
CA TYR A 11 48.64 33.27 -25.41
C TYR A 11 48.87 34.26 -26.54
N ASP A 12 47.79 34.68 -27.20
CA ASP A 12 47.83 35.75 -28.20
C ASP A 12 47.52 37.10 -27.50
N ARG A 13 48.53 37.93 -27.45
CA ARG A 13 48.47 39.25 -26.81
C ARG A 13 47.55 40.25 -27.53
N ALA A 14 47.33 40.06 -28.83
CA ALA A 14 46.52 40.98 -29.64
C ALA A 14 45.00 40.71 -29.44
N SER A 15 44.62 39.45 -29.33
CA SER A 15 43.23 39.04 -29.16
C SER A 15 42.85 38.74 -27.69
N GLY A 16 43.82 38.60 -26.79
CA GLY A 16 43.60 38.18 -25.41
C GLY A 16 43.20 36.70 -25.29
N GLN A 17 43.38 35.91 -26.32
CA GLN A 17 42.96 34.52 -26.38
C GLN A 17 44.06 33.57 -25.93
N PHE A 18 43.66 32.53 -25.19
CA PHE A 18 44.51 31.38 -24.94
C PHE A 18 44.08 30.25 -25.88
N SER A 19 44.93 29.80 -26.76
CA SER A 19 44.72 28.60 -27.53
C SER A 19 45.53 27.46 -26.92
N VAL A 20 44.94 26.27 -26.92
CA VAL A 20 45.55 25.07 -26.37
C VAL A 20 45.83 24.10 -27.50
N ARG A 21 47.00 23.50 -27.52
CA ARG A 21 47.36 22.37 -28.39
C ARG A 21 47.63 21.15 -27.52
N GLY A 22 47.20 19.96 -27.98
CA GLY A 22 47.25 18.72 -27.21
C GLY A 22 46.05 18.58 -26.29
N THR A 23 46.08 17.60 -25.43
CA THR A 23 44.93 17.24 -24.55
C THR A 23 44.63 18.34 -23.54
N LEU A 24 43.40 18.85 -23.57
CA LEU A 24 42.85 19.78 -22.58
C LEU A 24 41.95 19.05 -21.61
N THR A 25 42.21 19.17 -20.32
CA THR A 25 41.33 18.64 -19.27
C THR A 25 40.74 19.78 -18.45
N TYR A 26 39.41 19.81 -18.35
CA TYR A 26 38.65 20.72 -17.49
C TYR A 26 37.99 19.92 -16.38
N THR A 27 38.11 20.39 -15.14
CA THR A 27 37.48 19.77 -13.95
C THR A 27 36.88 20.86 -13.06
N ASP A 28 35.60 20.70 -12.64
CA ASP A 28 34.96 21.61 -11.70
C ASP A 28 34.23 20.90 -10.55
N GLY A 29 34.53 19.62 -10.30
CA GLY A 29 33.92 18.80 -9.27
C GLY A 29 32.59 18.14 -9.70
N SER A 30 31.84 18.75 -10.61
CA SER A 30 30.58 18.17 -11.15
C SER A 30 30.82 17.49 -12.53
N ILE A 31 31.83 17.91 -13.25
CA ILE A 31 32.19 17.37 -14.56
C ILE A 31 33.71 17.35 -14.74
N THR A 32 34.21 16.27 -15.33
CA THR A 32 35.57 16.20 -15.91
C THR A 32 35.41 16.06 -17.41
N ALA A 33 35.93 17.02 -18.18
CA ALA A 33 35.88 17.01 -19.62
C ALA A 33 37.30 17.02 -20.21
N ARG A 34 37.54 16.23 -21.24
CA ARG A 34 38.79 16.15 -21.99
C ARG A 34 38.51 16.40 -23.47
N GLY A 35 39.33 17.17 -24.12
CA GLY A 35 39.23 17.44 -25.55
C GLY A 35 40.63 17.46 -26.22
N ASP A 36 40.67 17.13 -27.50
CA ASP A 36 41.92 17.08 -28.25
C ASP A 36 42.45 18.46 -28.58
N THR A 37 41.56 19.45 -28.73
CA THR A 37 41.90 20.86 -28.93
C THR A 37 40.92 21.75 -28.17
N GLY A 38 41.41 22.91 -27.75
CA GLY A 38 40.55 23.87 -27.02
C GLY A 38 41.01 25.32 -27.19
N ARG A 39 40.06 26.23 -26.92
CA ARG A 39 40.30 27.67 -26.82
C ARG A 39 39.69 28.17 -25.50
N TYR A 40 40.39 29.09 -24.88
CA TYR A 40 39.88 29.80 -23.73
C TYR A 40 39.95 31.30 -23.96
N GLU A 41 38.85 31.97 -23.78
CA GLU A 41 38.74 33.43 -23.80
C GLU A 41 38.17 33.92 -22.48
N ALA A 42 38.80 34.86 -21.83
CA ALA A 42 38.36 35.37 -20.54
C ALA A 42 36.91 35.91 -20.55
N ALA A 43 36.45 36.42 -21.70
CA ALA A 43 35.10 36.96 -21.89
C ALA A 43 34.03 35.90 -22.19
N SER A 44 34.37 34.86 -22.96
CA SER A 44 33.40 33.85 -23.47
C SER A 44 33.50 32.48 -22.81
N GLY A 45 34.63 32.17 -22.16
CA GLY A 45 34.89 30.90 -21.50
C GLY A 45 35.71 29.91 -22.32
N ALA A 46 35.49 28.61 -22.10
CA ALA A 46 36.24 27.53 -22.75
C ALA A 46 35.42 26.87 -23.87
N SER A 47 36.07 26.50 -24.97
CA SER A 47 35.52 25.67 -26.05
C SER A 47 36.47 24.49 -26.28
N LEU A 48 35.92 23.28 -26.24
CA LEU A 48 36.63 22.02 -26.51
C LEU A 48 36.01 21.39 -27.75
N GLU A 49 36.86 20.88 -28.64
CA GLU A 49 36.46 20.08 -29.79
C GLU A 49 36.74 18.60 -29.47
N ASP A 50 35.87 17.71 -29.98
CA ASP A 50 35.91 16.26 -29.72
C ASP A 50 36.03 15.94 -28.23
N ALA A 51 35.14 16.55 -27.45
CA ALA A 51 35.16 16.49 -26.00
C ALA A 51 34.55 15.19 -25.46
N GLU A 52 35.34 14.45 -24.67
CA GLU A 52 34.83 13.39 -23.79
C GLU A 52 34.60 13.94 -22.40
N PHE A 53 33.49 13.49 -21.72
CA PHE A 53 33.20 13.95 -20.37
C PHE A 53 32.69 12.82 -19.47
N ASP A 54 33.04 12.92 -18.19
CA ASP A 54 32.56 12.09 -17.08
C ASP A 54 31.89 12.95 -16.01
N LEU A 55 30.78 12.46 -15.45
CA LEU A 55 30.05 13.09 -14.36
C LEU A 55 30.30 12.31 -13.05
N PRO A 56 31.21 12.77 -12.15
CA PRO A 56 31.63 11.99 -10.98
C PRO A 56 30.50 11.75 -9.95
N GLU A 57 29.59 12.72 -9.79
CA GLU A 57 28.46 12.61 -8.83
C GLU A 57 27.38 11.63 -9.28
N ARG A 58 27.29 11.40 -10.59
CA ARG A 58 26.38 10.40 -11.18
C ARG A 58 27.21 9.64 -12.20
N PRO A 59 27.39 8.31 -12.04
CA PRO A 59 28.22 7.55 -12.98
C PRO A 59 27.64 7.62 -14.38
N ALA A 60 27.93 8.71 -15.09
CA ALA A 60 27.52 8.95 -16.46
C ALA A 60 28.70 9.51 -17.24
N ARG A 61 28.83 9.09 -18.47
CA ARG A 61 29.90 9.46 -19.42
C ARG A 61 29.32 9.77 -20.78
N GLY A 62 30.05 10.55 -21.56
CA GLY A 62 29.61 10.91 -22.90
C GLY A 62 30.70 11.59 -23.70
N ALA A 63 30.34 11.89 -24.95
CA ALA A 63 31.19 12.69 -25.82
C ALA A 63 30.32 13.67 -26.62
N ALA A 64 30.94 14.76 -27.07
CA ALA A 64 30.32 15.79 -27.89
C ALA A 64 31.33 16.28 -28.91
N GLU A 65 30.90 16.51 -30.15
CA GLU A 65 31.73 17.10 -31.18
C GLU A 65 32.28 18.47 -30.75
N ARG A 66 31.42 19.24 -30.06
CA ARG A 66 31.82 20.53 -29.47
C ARG A 66 31.18 20.73 -28.09
N MET A 67 32.02 21.16 -27.14
CA MET A 67 31.60 21.54 -25.80
C MET A 67 32.02 22.99 -25.52
N GLN A 68 31.06 23.85 -25.17
CA GLN A 68 31.29 25.25 -24.82
C GLN A 68 30.90 25.48 -23.35
N ILE A 69 31.84 25.94 -22.57
CA ILE A 69 31.64 26.23 -21.11
C ILE A 69 31.69 27.74 -20.96
N GLY A 70 30.52 28.39 -20.89
CA GLY A 70 30.39 29.82 -20.75
C GLY A 70 30.75 30.33 -19.36
N THR A 71 31.22 31.58 -19.30
CA THR A 71 31.43 32.32 -18.05
C THR A 71 30.11 32.65 -17.35
N ASP A 72 28.99 32.60 -18.10
CA ASP A 72 27.61 32.78 -17.63
C ASP A 72 27.03 31.54 -16.91
N GLY A 73 27.81 30.47 -16.76
CA GLY A 73 27.36 29.21 -16.13
C GLY A 73 26.56 28.30 -17.06
N ARG A 74 26.58 28.54 -18.37
CA ARG A 74 25.96 27.66 -19.36
C ARG A 74 26.98 26.77 -20.00
N VAL A 75 26.65 25.48 -20.15
CA VAL A 75 27.41 24.49 -20.90
C VAL A 75 26.58 24.08 -22.11
N ARG A 76 27.11 24.27 -23.33
CA ARG A 76 26.47 23.85 -24.57
C ARG A 76 27.26 22.73 -25.22
N LEU A 77 26.53 21.66 -25.54
CA LEU A 77 27.07 20.45 -26.17
C LEU A 77 26.40 20.29 -27.56
N SER A 78 27.17 20.05 -28.59
CA SER A 78 26.68 19.81 -29.96
C SER A 78 27.02 18.39 -30.37
N GLU A 79 26.11 17.72 -31.10
CA GLU A 79 26.21 16.31 -31.52
C GLU A 79 26.72 15.42 -30.39
N VAL A 80 25.92 15.42 -29.30
CA VAL A 80 26.31 14.80 -28.03
C VAL A 80 25.65 13.46 -27.82
N TRP A 81 26.39 12.57 -27.21
CA TRP A 81 25.81 11.37 -26.60
C TRP A 81 26.25 11.22 -25.16
N PHE A 82 25.40 10.58 -24.33
CA PHE A 82 25.74 10.20 -22.96
C PHE A 82 25.07 8.90 -22.53
N SER A 83 25.69 8.20 -21.58
CA SER A 83 25.20 6.97 -20.99
C SER A 83 25.67 6.83 -19.52
N THR A 84 24.95 6.07 -18.72
CA THR A 84 25.42 5.61 -17.40
C THR A 84 26.10 4.25 -17.46
N CYS A 85 26.22 3.64 -18.64
CA CYS A 85 26.97 2.41 -18.82
C CYS A 85 28.48 2.67 -18.63
N PRO A 86 29.20 1.82 -17.87
CA PRO A 86 30.61 2.00 -17.61
C PRO A 86 31.51 1.64 -18.82
N ASP A 87 30.98 0.86 -19.77
CA ASP A 87 31.72 0.35 -20.91
C ASP A 87 31.95 1.44 -21.98
N ALA A 88 33.04 1.34 -22.72
CA ALA A 88 33.38 2.26 -23.80
C ALA A 88 32.36 2.21 -24.97
N SER A 89 31.70 1.05 -25.16
CA SER A 89 30.59 0.88 -26.10
C SER A 89 29.34 0.59 -25.31
N PRO A 90 28.58 1.62 -24.91
CA PRO A 90 27.45 1.45 -24.03
C PRO A 90 26.27 0.75 -24.71
N ASP A 91 25.62 -0.20 -24.02
CA ASP A 91 24.42 -0.91 -24.51
C ASP A 91 23.25 0.07 -24.76
N TRP A 92 23.21 1.17 -24.04
CA TRP A 92 22.25 2.24 -24.27
C TRP A 92 22.92 3.62 -24.17
N ARG A 93 22.40 4.56 -24.94
CA ARG A 93 22.85 5.95 -24.90
C ARG A 93 21.73 6.90 -25.30
N ILE A 94 21.79 8.13 -24.80
CA ILE A 94 20.99 9.22 -25.32
C ILE A 94 21.88 9.98 -26.31
N ARG A 95 21.39 10.14 -27.52
CA ARG A 95 22.00 11.05 -28.54
C ARG A 95 21.13 12.28 -28.64
N ALA A 96 21.77 13.44 -28.79
CA ALA A 96 21.05 14.67 -29.03
C ALA A 96 21.88 15.58 -29.94
N ARG A 97 21.21 16.29 -30.85
CA ARG A 97 21.86 17.27 -31.69
C ARG A 97 22.48 18.42 -30.89
N SER A 98 21.77 18.84 -29.82
CA SER A 98 22.31 19.82 -28.90
C SER A 98 21.75 19.61 -27.50
N ILE A 99 22.60 19.80 -26.50
CA ILE A 99 22.21 19.89 -25.08
C ILE A 99 22.73 21.22 -24.53
N GLU A 100 21.88 21.97 -23.85
CA GLU A 100 22.26 23.16 -23.08
C GLU A 100 21.97 22.91 -21.58
N LEU A 101 23.01 23.04 -20.77
CA LEU A 101 22.94 22.92 -19.31
C LEU A 101 23.15 24.31 -18.71
N ASP A 102 22.18 24.79 -17.93
CA ASP A 102 22.29 26.03 -17.15
C ASP A 102 22.51 25.67 -15.68
N THR A 103 23.75 25.82 -15.21
CA THR A 103 24.14 25.46 -13.83
C THR A 103 23.56 26.40 -12.78
N ARG A 104 23.18 27.63 -13.13
CA ARG A 104 22.58 28.62 -12.21
C ARG A 104 21.13 28.31 -11.94
N THR A 105 20.36 28.01 -12.99
CA THR A 105 18.97 27.62 -12.88
C THR A 105 18.82 26.12 -12.65
N ARG A 106 19.91 25.36 -12.71
CA ARG A 106 19.99 23.90 -12.58
C ARG A 106 19.04 23.17 -13.53
N ASN A 107 18.99 23.64 -14.78
CA ASN A 107 18.13 23.11 -15.83
C ASN A 107 18.96 22.65 -17.03
N GLY A 108 18.54 21.52 -17.61
CA GLY A 108 19.03 21.04 -18.91
C GLY A 108 17.91 21.09 -19.95
N THR A 109 18.28 21.37 -21.21
CA THR A 109 17.40 21.23 -22.37
C THR A 109 18.15 20.49 -23.46
N GLY A 110 17.46 19.64 -24.20
CA GLY A 110 18.01 18.91 -25.35
C GLY A 110 17.09 19.02 -26.56
N ARG A 111 17.69 19.03 -27.76
CA ARG A 111 16.94 19.05 -29.03
C ARG A 111 17.32 17.84 -29.86
N ASN A 112 16.30 17.28 -30.54
CA ASN A 112 16.41 16.07 -31.35
C ASN A 112 17.09 14.94 -30.54
N ALA A 113 16.56 14.67 -29.35
CA ALA A 113 17.10 13.64 -28.49
C ALA A 113 16.50 12.27 -28.85
N ALA A 114 17.36 11.25 -28.96
CA ALA A 114 16.95 9.87 -29.17
C ALA A 114 17.59 8.97 -28.09
N VAL A 115 16.77 8.09 -27.50
CA VAL A 115 17.29 7.00 -26.67
C VAL A 115 17.55 5.81 -27.57
N GLU A 116 18.80 5.40 -27.67
CA GLU A 116 19.25 4.22 -28.42
C GLU A 116 19.49 3.07 -27.43
N PHE A 117 18.97 1.89 -27.75
CA PHE A 117 19.23 0.65 -27.03
C PHE A 117 19.76 -0.42 -27.99
N LEU A 118 20.93 -0.97 -27.71
CA LEU A 118 21.64 -1.90 -28.58
C LEU A 118 21.76 -1.39 -30.04
N GLY A 119 21.95 -0.10 -30.19
CA GLY A 119 22.10 0.56 -31.51
C GLY A 119 20.77 0.90 -32.21
N VAL A 120 19.62 0.54 -31.62
CA VAL A 120 18.28 0.83 -32.16
C VAL A 120 17.68 2.03 -31.44
N PRO A 121 17.19 3.08 -32.12
CA PRO A 121 16.47 4.17 -31.49
C PRO A 121 15.08 3.67 -31.03
N ILE A 122 14.84 3.66 -29.71
CA ILE A 122 13.60 3.19 -29.08
C ILE A 122 12.67 4.33 -28.68
N LEU A 123 13.20 5.55 -28.54
CA LEU A 123 12.41 6.75 -28.19
C LEU A 123 13.05 7.96 -28.87
N TYR A 124 12.24 8.80 -29.50
CA TYR A 124 12.67 10.08 -30.08
C TYR A 124 11.83 11.23 -29.52
N LEU A 125 12.53 12.28 -29.07
CA LEU A 125 11.93 13.49 -28.53
C LEU A 125 12.54 14.71 -29.26
N PRO A 126 11.75 15.49 -30.02
CA PRO A 126 12.26 16.67 -30.69
C PRO A 126 12.78 17.74 -29.73
N TYR A 127 12.21 17.76 -28.51
CA TYR A 127 12.63 18.62 -27.42
C TYR A 127 12.49 17.90 -26.09
N ILE A 128 13.51 17.96 -25.23
CA ILE A 128 13.50 17.44 -23.86
C ILE A 128 13.98 18.52 -22.90
N SER A 129 13.41 18.55 -21.71
CA SER A 129 13.80 19.46 -20.63
C SER A 129 13.87 18.66 -19.32
N PHE A 130 15.00 18.77 -18.62
CA PHE A 130 15.27 17.98 -17.41
C PHE A 130 15.96 18.80 -16.32
N PRO A 131 15.81 18.46 -15.04
CA PRO A 131 16.53 19.11 -13.95
C PRO A 131 17.95 18.55 -13.83
N LEU A 132 18.91 19.39 -13.45
CA LEU A 132 20.29 19.00 -13.12
C LEU A 132 20.48 18.59 -11.66
N GLY A 133 19.39 18.36 -10.92
CA GLY A 133 19.39 17.97 -9.52
C GLY A 133 18.06 17.33 -9.15
N GLU A 134 17.75 17.30 -7.87
CA GLU A 134 16.51 16.69 -7.33
C GLU A 134 15.27 17.59 -7.48
N GLN A 135 15.40 18.75 -8.09
CA GLN A 135 14.28 19.68 -8.27
C GLN A 135 13.25 19.13 -9.26
N ARG A 136 11.97 19.34 -8.96
CA ARG A 136 10.87 18.98 -9.86
C ARG A 136 10.82 19.94 -11.04
N LYS A 137 10.53 19.40 -12.23
CA LYS A 137 10.40 20.20 -13.47
C LYS A 137 9.28 19.65 -14.34
N SER A 138 8.59 20.56 -15.04
CA SER A 138 7.60 20.17 -16.05
C SER A 138 8.25 19.50 -17.24
N GLY A 139 7.62 18.44 -17.76
CA GLY A 139 8.11 17.70 -18.92
C GLY A 139 7.36 16.40 -19.13
N PHE A 140 7.60 15.78 -20.28
CA PHE A 140 7.14 14.44 -20.56
C PHE A 140 7.83 13.44 -19.63
N LEU A 141 7.03 12.54 -19.09
CA LEU A 141 7.53 11.37 -18.40
C LEU A 141 7.69 10.22 -19.40
N VAL A 142 8.32 9.15 -18.96
CA VAL A 142 8.52 7.97 -19.78
C VAL A 142 7.18 7.37 -20.16
N PRO A 143 6.94 7.06 -21.44
CA PRO A 143 5.72 6.38 -21.87
C PRO A 143 5.56 5.01 -21.23
N ASP A 144 4.31 4.66 -20.88
CA ASP A 144 3.90 3.34 -20.42
C ASP A 144 3.21 2.59 -21.56
N ALA A 145 3.62 1.34 -21.81
CA ALA A 145 3.03 0.50 -22.84
C ALA A 145 2.73 -0.89 -22.26
N GLY A 146 1.56 -1.43 -22.61
CA GLY A 146 1.10 -2.72 -22.15
C GLY A 146 0.19 -3.40 -23.15
N PHE A 147 -0.27 -4.59 -22.77
CA PHE A 147 -1.27 -5.35 -23.52
C PHE A 147 -2.20 -6.07 -22.56
N SER A 148 -3.49 -5.94 -22.80
CA SER A 148 -4.50 -6.75 -22.13
C SER A 148 -5.47 -7.38 -23.15
N SER A 149 -6.08 -8.51 -22.78
CA SER A 149 -7.07 -9.17 -23.63
C SER A 149 -8.31 -8.30 -23.87
N ARG A 150 -8.66 -7.42 -22.93
CA ARG A 150 -9.86 -6.58 -22.94
C ARG A 150 -9.68 -5.25 -23.66
N SER A 151 -8.52 -4.65 -23.55
CA SER A 151 -8.24 -3.31 -24.08
C SER A 151 -7.35 -3.31 -25.33
N GLY A 152 -6.71 -4.46 -25.66
CA GLY A 152 -5.72 -4.57 -26.72
C GLY A 152 -4.38 -3.96 -26.30
N VAL A 153 -3.67 -3.37 -27.25
CA VAL A 153 -2.44 -2.59 -26.99
C VAL A 153 -2.82 -1.31 -26.27
N GLU A 154 -2.04 -0.98 -25.23
CA GLU A 154 -2.19 0.21 -24.41
C GLU A 154 -0.92 1.06 -24.51
N LEU A 155 -1.09 2.38 -24.68
CA LEU A 155 0.00 3.33 -24.71
C LEU A 155 -0.39 4.59 -23.95
N ALA A 156 0.35 4.93 -22.88
CA ALA A 156 0.21 6.19 -22.17
C ALA A 156 1.44 7.07 -22.36
N VAL A 157 1.22 8.37 -22.54
CA VAL A 157 2.29 9.37 -22.66
C VAL A 157 2.07 10.46 -21.61
N PRO A 158 2.57 10.27 -20.38
CA PRO A 158 2.31 11.19 -19.30
C PRO A 158 3.09 12.49 -19.47
N TYR A 159 2.47 13.63 -19.12
CA TYR A 159 3.12 14.93 -18.99
C TYR A 159 2.94 15.48 -17.59
N TYR A 160 4.04 15.80 -16.95
CA TYR A 160 4.07 16.37 -15.61
C TYR A 160 4.19 17.90 -15.67
N PHE A 161 3.26 18.60 -14.99
CA PHE A 161 3.28 20.04 -14.80
C PHE A 161 3.72 20.37 -13.37
N ASN A 162 4.91 20.93 -13.21
CA ASN A 162 5.38 21.52 -11.97
C ASN A 162 4.80 22.94 -11.85
N LEU A 163 3.55 23.05 -11.41
CA LEU A 163 2.81 24.33 -11.38
C LEU A 163 3.38 25.26 -10.30
N ALA A 164 3.68 24.71 -9.12
CA ALA A 164 4.30 25.44 -8.01
C ALA A 164 5.02 24.46 -7.07
N PRO A 165 5.83 24.94 -6.10
CA PRO A 165 6.51 24.08 -5.14
C PRO A 165 5.57 23.18 -4.33
N ASN A 166 4.33 23.55 -4.19
CA ASN A 166 3.35 22.91 -3.32
C ASN A 166 2.11 22.34 -4.04
N TYR A 167 2.06 22.39 -5.37
CA TYR A 167 1.04 21.70 -6.17
C TYR A 167 1.55 21.39 -7.56
N ASP A 168 1.09 20.30 -8.10
CA ASP A 168 1.44 19.78 -9.41
C ASP A 168 0.25 19.11 -10.09
N LEU A 169 0.39 18.91 -11.41
CA LEU A 169 -0.60 18.20 -12.23
C LEU A 169 0.13 17.21 -13.13
N LEU A 170 -0.30 15.97 -13.10
CA LEU A 170 0.07 14.93 -14.05
C LEU A 170 -1.11 14.73 -15.01
N VAL A 171 -0.87 14.90 -16.30
CA VAL A 171 -1.84 14.57 -17.36
C VAL A 171 -1.33 13.31 -18.06
N GLU A 172 -2.17 12.30 -18.15
CA GLU A 172 -1.81 10.97 -18.66
C GLU A 172 -2.82 10.51 -19.72
N PRO A 173 -2.75 11.02 -20.97
CA PRO A 173 -3.54 10.46 -22.06
C PRO A 173 -3.09 9.02 -22.30
N ARG A 174 -4.04 8.08 -22.31
CA ARG A 174 -3.85 6.66 -22.56
C ARG A 174 -4.69 6.20 -23.71
N PHE A 175 -4.06 5.69 -24.73
CA PHE A 175 -4.73 5.09 -25.88
C PHE A 175 -4.91 3.59 -25.63
N TYR A 176 -6.13 3.12 -25.85
CA TYR A 176 -6.49 1.71 -25.87
C TYR A 176 -6.90 1.31 -27.28
N GLU A 177 -6.23 0.31 -27.87
CA GLU A 177 -6.49 -0.15 -29.25
C GLU A 177 -7.97 -0.48 -29.49
N LYS A 178 -8.63 -1.14 -28.54
CA LYS A 178 -10.02 -1.60 -28.67
C LYS A 178 -11.05 -0.61 -28.14
N ARG A 179 -10.65 0.41 -27.34
CA ARG A 179 -11.59 1.23 -26.57
C ARG A 179 -11.52 2.72 -26.85
N GLY A 180 -10.40 3.22 -27.35
CA GLY A 180 -10.23 4.64 -27.66
C GLY A 180 -9.26 5.36 -26.71
N LEU A 181 -9.45 6.67 -26.54
CA LEU A 181 -8.55 7.55 -25.79
C LEU A 181 -9.13 7.89 -24.41
N ASP A 182 -8.42 7.50 -23.36
CA ASP A 182 -8.68 7.89 -21.97
C ASP A 182 -7.84 9.12 -21.62
N ALA A 183 -8.48 10.19 -21.15
CA ALA A 183 -7.84 11.39 -20.64
C ALA A 183 -7.68 11.29 -19.12
N GLY A 184 -6.54 10.80 -18.67
CA GLY A 184 -6.16 10.73 -17.27
C GLY A 184 -5.57 12.04 -16.76
N ALA A 185 -5.93 12.48 -15.54
CA ALA A 185 -5.34 13.62 -14.86
C ALA A 185 -5.25 13.38 -13.35
N THR A 186 -4.11 13.76 -12.75
CA THR A 186 -3.91 13.70 -11.29
C THR A 186 -3.36 15.05 -10.81
N PHE A 187 -4.18 15.76 -10.03
CA PHE A 187 -3.80 17.01 -9.38
C PHE A 187 -3.46 16.77 -7.92
N ARG A 188 -2.29 17.22 -7.47
CA ARG A 188 -1.82 17.08 -6.07
C ARG A 188 -1.47 18.43 -5.51
N TYR A 189 -1.78 18.63 -4.23
CA TYR A 189 -1.45 19.84 -3.52
C TYR A 189 -1.06 19.57 -2.07
N LEU A 190 -0.17 20.41 -1.55
CA LEU A 190 0.32 20.39 -0.19
C LEU A 190 0.49 21.84 0.31
N THR A 191 -0.22 22.20 1.35
CA THR A 191 -0.08 23.49 2.05
C THR A 191 0.34 23.24 3.50
N ARG A 192 0.43 24.26 4.31
CA ARG A 192 0.77 24.11 5.73
C ARG A 192 -0.25 23.26 6.50
N THR A 193 -1.50 23.34 6.12
CA THR A 193 -2.63 22.66 6.80
C THR A 193 -3.38 21.68 5.92
N ASN A 194 -3.22 21.76 4.59
CA ASN A 194 -3.99 20.94 3.66
C ASN A 194 -3.09 20.08 2.79
N ARG A 195 -3.50 18.86 2.54
CA ARG A 195 -2.94 17.99 1.51
C ARG A 195 -4.03 17.23 0.78
N GLY A 196 -3.87 17.05 -0.51
CA GLY A 196 -4.86 16.30 -1.25
C GLY A 196 -4.40 15.88 -2.63
N GLU A 197 -5.20 14.98 -3.20
CA GLU A 197 -5.06 14.44 -4.54
C GLU A 197 -6.46 14.33 -5.17
N ILE A 198 -6.58 14.81 -6.39
CA ILE A 198 -7.76 14.63 -7.23
C ILE A 198 -7.30 13.88 -8.47
N ARG A 199 -7.89 12.71 -8.74
CA ARG A 199 -7.64 11.94 -9.94
C ARG A 199 -8.92 11.81 -10.74
N ALA A 200 -8.82 12.04 -12.05
CA ALA A 200 -9.90 11.88 -13.00
C ALA A 200 -9.40 11.11 -14.21
N ASN A 201 -10.17 10.13 -14.65
CA ASN A 201 -10.01 9.44 -15.92
C ASN A 201 -11.33 9.57 -16.68
N LEU A 202 -11.27 10.00 -17.94
CA LEU A 202 -12.42 10.23 -18.81
C LEU A 202 -12.17 9.56 -20.14
N LEU A 203 -12.97 8.57 -20.48
CA LEU A 203 -12.97 7.87 -21.76
C LEU A 203 -14.28 8.17 -22.51
N PRO A 204 -14.32 9.20 -23.37
CA PRO A 204 -15.49 9.48 -24.19
C PRO A 204 -15.65 8.40 -25.25
N GLY A 205 -16.87 7.87 -25.40
CA GLY A 205 -17.22 6.92 -26.44
C GLY A 205 -16.38 5.64 -26.43
N ASP A 206 -16.38 4.87 -25.32
CA ASP A 206 -15.74 3.54 -25.28
C ASP A 206 -16.21 2.69 -26.46
N MET A 207 -15.35 2.39 -27.43
CA MET A 207 -15.67 1.70 -28.67
C MET A 207 -16.22 0.26 -28.47
N VAL A 208 -16.04 -0.34 -27.29
CA VAL A 208 -16.57 -1.66 -26.95
C VAL A 208 -17.98 -1.56 -26.35
N ARG A 209 -18.24 -0.48 -25.58
CA ARG A 209 -19.50 -0.34 -24.82
C ARG A 209 -20.44 0.74 -25.37
N ASP A 210 -19.95 1.55 -26.28
CA ASP A 210 -20.69 2.68 -26.91
C ASP A 210 -21.25 3.67 -25.88
N THR A 211 -20.44 3.97 -24.84
CA THR A 211 -20.79 4.90 -23.74
C THR A 211 -19.59 5.68 -23.28
N ASP A 212 -19.85 6.86 -22.69
CA ASP A 212 -18.82 7.61 -21.99
C ASP A 212 -18.52 6.96 -20.64
N ARG A 213 -17.24 6.84 -20.31
CA ARG A 213 -16.82 6.21 -19.08
C ARG A 213 -15.91 7.13 -18.28
N HIS A 214 -16.01 7.04 -16.95
CA HIS A 214 -15.18 7.84 -16.07
C HIS A 214 -14.84 7.14 -14.75
N TRP A 215 -13.73 7.55 -14.18
CA TRP A 215 -13.36 7.28 -12.81
C TRP A 215 -12.84 8.55 -12.16
N LEU A 216 -13.43 8.88 -11.00
CA LEU A 216 -13.08 10.06 -10.21
C LEU A 216 -12.68 9.62 -8.83
N ARG A 217 -11.62 10.22 -8.29
CA ARG A 217 -11.21 10.03 -6.90
C ARG A 217 -10.71 11.33 -6.29
N LEU A 218 -11.24 11.65 -5.12
CA LEU A 218 -10.81 12.75 -4.27
C LEU A 218 -10.26 12.19 -2.98
N ARG A 219 -9.05 12.58 -2.61
CA ARG A 219 -8.48 12.43 -1.28
C ARG A 219 -8.04 13.79 -0.77
N HIS A 220 -8.53 14.15 0.40
CA HIS A 220 -8.18 15.44 1.00
C HIS A 220 -8.05 15.30 2.51
N ARG A 221 -7.09 16.03 3.07
CA ARG A 221 -6.92 16.19 4.52
C ARG A 221 -6.61 17.61 4.86
N THR A 222 -7.30 18.11 5.89
CA THR A 222 -7.05 19.43 6.51
C THR A 222 -6.78 19.25 8.00
N GLU A 223 -5.65 19.75 8.46
CA GLU A 223 -5.40 19.94 9.89
C GLU A 223 -5.98 21.29 10.29
N LEU A 224 -7.00 21.25 11.13
CA LEU A 224 -7.70 22.43 11.65
C LEU A 224 -7.14 22.83 13.02
N PRO A 225 -7.37 24.06 13.50
CA PRO A 225 -6.98 24.48 14.84
C PRO A 225 -7.57 23.59 15.95
N ALA A 226 -6.96 23.66 17.13
CA ALA A 226 -7.42 23.00 18.35
C ALA A 226 -7.59 21.47 18.26
N GLY A 227 -6.76 20.78 17.45
CA GLY A 227 -6.76 19.30 17.37
C GLY A 227 -7.86 18.71 16.48
N TRP A 228 -8.56 19.53 15.70
CA TRP A 228 -9.51 19.05 14.70
C TRP A 228 -8.81 18.67 13.40
N ARG A 229 -9.36 17.66 12.71
CA ARG A 229 -8.92 17.22 11.40
C ARG A 229 -10.10 16.81 10.53
N LEU A 230 -10.10 17.27 9.29
CA LEU A 230 -11.04 16.88 8.25
C LEU A 230 -10.33 15.94 7.26
N ASP A 231 -10.89 14.75 7.03
CA ASP A 231 -10.49 13.81 6.01
C ASP A 231 -11.66 13.59 5.03
N LEU A 232 -11.40 13.75 3.72
CA LEU A 232 -12.32 13.40 2.65
C LEU A 232 -11.70 12.30 1.80
N ASP A 233 -12.42 11.22 1.53
CA ASP A 233 -12.04 10.18 0.56
C ASP A 233 -13.31 9.77 -0.18
N ALA A 234 -13.40 10.15 -1.44
CA ALA A 234 -14.55 9.89 -2.29
C ALA A 234 -14.11 9.33 -3.64
N ALA A 235 -14.80 8.29 -4.09
CA ALA A 235 -14.59 7.71 -5.39
C ALA A 235 -15.92 7.50 -6.12
N ASP A 236 -15.89 7.64 -7.44
CA ASP A 236 -17.02 7.46 -8.33
C ASP A 236 -16.59 6.82 -9.66
N VAL A 237 -17.38 5.88 -10.17
CA VAL A 237 -17.18 5.32 -11.50
C VAL A 237 -18.49 5.32 -12.29
N SER A 238 -18.37 5.42 -13.61
CA SER A 238 -19.52 5.42 -14.53
C SER A 238 -20.34 4.13 -14.47
N ASP A 239 -19.69 3.00 -14.27
CA ASP A 239 -20.32 1.68 -14.39
C ASP A 239 -19.60 0.60 -13.57
N ALA A 240 -20.28 -0.50 -13.36
CA ALA A 240 -19.81 -1.62 -12.55
C ALA A 240 -18.61 -2.36 -13.16
N GLU A 241 -18.48 -2.37 -14.48
CA GLU A 241 -17.44 -3.08 -15.20
C GLU A 241 -16.17 -2.23 -15.41
N TYR A 242 -16.14 -0.98 -14.96
CA TYR A 242 -15.01 -0.08 -15.17
C TYR A 242 -13.68 -0.71 -14.69
N PHE A 243 -13.67 -1.28 -13.49
CA PHE A 243 -12.45 -1.89 -12.94
C PHE A 243 -12.10 -3.22 -13.58
N GLU A 244 -13.07 -3.95 -14.13
CA GLU A 244 -12.80 -5.16 -14.92
C GLU A 244 -12.04 -4.83 -16.21
N ASP A 245 -12.39 -3.71 -16.81
CA ASP A 245 -11.89 -3.32 -18.12
C ASP A 245 -10.55 -2.56 -18.04
N PHE A 246 -10.31 -1.78 -16.97
CA PHE A 246 -9.18 -0.85 -16.87
C PHE A 246 -8.27 -1.05 -15.66
N ALA A 247 -8.66 -1.84 -14.65
CA ALA A 247 -7.82 -2.03 -13.49
C ALA A 247 -6.63 -2.95 -13.77
N ALA A 248 -5.45 -2.47 -13.48
CA ALA A 248 -4.21 -3.22 -13.63
C ALA A 248 -3.96 -4.18 -12.46
N GLY A 249 -4.94 -4.96 -11.99
CA GLY A 249 -4.65 -5.89 -10.92
C GLY A 249 -5.86 -6.50 -10.20
N ALA A 250 -5.59 -7.51 -9.37
CA ALA A 250 -6.60 -8.22 -8.60
C ALA A 250 -7.37 -7.32 -7.63
N ASP A 251 -6.72 -6.29 -7.06
CA ASP A 251 -7.37 -5.39 -6.10
C ASP A 251 -8.48 -4.56 -6.76
N GLY A 252 -8.28 -4.12 -8.00
CA GLY A 252 -9.31 -3.41 -8.76
C GLY A 252 -10.51 -4.30 -9.07
N THR A 253 -10.29 -5.54 -9.49
CA THR A 253 -11.33 -6.50 -9.87
C THR A 253 -12.03 -7.16 -8.68
N SER A 254 -11.48 -7.08 -7.47
CA SER A 254 -12.08 -7.59 -6.24
C SER A 254 -12.91 -6.55 -5.46
N THR A 255 -12.89 -5.27 -5.88
CA THR A 255 -13.61 -4.19 -5.21
C THR A 255 -15.12 -4.30 -5.46
N ALA A 256 -15.91 -4.58 -4.42
CA ALA A 256 -17.36 -4.65 -4.51
C ALA A 256 -18.05 -3.29 -4.31
N PHE A 257 -17.40 -2.37 -3.59
CA PHE A 257 -17.93 -1.07 -3.21
C PHE A 257 -16.90 0.02 -3.34
N LEU A 258 -17.32 1.19 -3.81
CA LEU A 258 -16.54 2.43 -3.70
C LEU A 258 -17.09 3.26 -2.54
N GLN A 259 -16.23 3.56 -1.60
CA GLN A 259 -16.57 4.34 -0.43
C GLN A 259 -16.50 5.84 -0.75
N ARG A 260 -17.47 6.59 -0.24
CA ARG A 260 -17.49 8.05 -0.18
C ARG A 260 -17.61 8.45 1.28
N ILE A 261 -16.56 9.05 1.84
CA ILE A 261 -16.51 9.39 3.26
C ILE A 261 -16.01 10.82 3.47
N ALA A 262 -16.73 11.56 4.30
CA ALA A 262 -16.28 12.81 4.89
C ALA A 262 -16.22 12.63 6.41
N ARG A 263 -15.04 12.84 6.99
CA ARG A 263 -14.79 12.62 8.41
C ARG A 263 -14.18 13.85 9.06
N LEU A 264 -14.86 14.38 10.06
CA LEU A 264 -14.34 15.39 10.97
C LEU A 264 -13.97 14.73 12.29
N SER A 265 -12.73 14.81 12.72
CA SER A 265 -12.24 14.20 13.94
C SER A 265 -11.55 15.22 14.84
N TYR A 266 -11.78 15.08 16.14
CA TYR A 266 -11.08 15.77 17.22
C TYR A 266 -10.40 14.77 18.12
N ARG A 267 -9.21 15.08 18.60
CA ARG A 267 -8.49 14.26 19.56
C ARG A 267 -7.66 15.13 20.48
N ASP A 268 -7.85 14.89 21.79
CA ASP A 268 -6.94 15.34 22.82
C ASP A 268 -6.52 14.18 23.74
N GLU A 269 -6.05 14.47 24.93
CA GLU A 269 -5.61 13.47 25.91
C GLU A 269 -6.76 12.59 26.43
N HIS A 270 -7.95 13.14 26.58
CA HIS A 270 -9.10 12.49 27.21
C HIS A 270 -10.24 12.17 26.24
N TRP A 271 -10.38 12.96 25.16
CA TRP A 271 -11.51 12.90 24.26
C TRP A 271 -11.15 12.58 22.82
N ARG A 272 -11.97 11.78 22.20
CA ARG A 272 -11.98 11.53 20.76
C ARG A 272 -13.40 11.72 20.26
N VAL A 273 -13.58 12.71 19.37
CA VAL A 273 -14.87 12.99 18.74
C VAL A 273 -14.73 12.73 17.24
N ARG A 274 -15.72 12.09 16.64
CA ARG A 274 -15.76 11.81 15.21
C ARG A 274 -17.16 12.04 14.68
N GLY A 275 -17.28 12.97 13.72
CA GLY A 275 -18.44 13.12 12.87
C GLY A 275 -18.13 12.53 11.49
N GLU A 276 -19.01 11.74 10.92
CA GLU A 276 -18.76 11.01 9.68
C GLU A 276 -20.03 10.95 8.82
N PHE A 277 -19.85 11.16 7.50
CA PHE A 277 -20.84 10.88 6.47
C PHE A 277 -20.23 9.82 5.57
N GLN A 278 -20.85 8.64 5.49
CA GLN A 278 -20.35 7.50 4.74
C GLN A 278 -21.43 6.94 3.82
N GLN A 279 -21.11 6.85 2.55
CA GLN A 279 -21.95 6.23 1.52
C GLN A 279 -21.12 5.27 0.67
N PHE A 280 -21.80 4.40 -0.07
CA PHE A 280 -21.18 3.42 -0.94
C PHE A 280 -21.82 3.44 -2.33
N GLN A 281 -20.99 3.45 -3.36
CA GLN A 281 -21.41 3.05 -4.71
C GLN A 281 -21.14 1.55 -4.85
N THR A 282 -22.19 0.76 -4.96
CA THR A 282 -22.07 -0.68 -5.23
C THR A 282 -21.73 -0.91 -6.68
N ILE A 283 -20.64 -1.62 -6.94
CA ILE A 283 -20.17 -1.99 -8.28
C ILE A 283 -20.22 -3.50 -8.53
N ASP A 284 -20.46 -4.31 -7.49
CA ASP A 284 -20.72 -5.73 -7.64
C ASP A 284 -22.22 -5.96 -7.91
N ARG A 285 -22.55 -6.35 -9.13
CA ARG A 285 -23.94 -6.62 -9.57
C ARG A 285 -24.53 -7.90 -8.97
N ALA A 286 -23.69 -8.80 -8.45
CA ALA A 286 -24.17 -10.04 -7.82
C ALA A 286 -24.80 -9.77 -6.45
N LEU A 287 -24.51 -8.62 -5.83
CA LEU A 287 -25.05 -8.25 -4.54
C LEU A 287 -26.49 -7.78 -4.65
N GLN A 288 -27.37 -8.51 -3.99
CA GLN A 288 -28.79 -8.14 -3.88
C GLN A 288 -28.91 -6.80 -3.12
N PRO A 289 -29.93 -5.98 -3.40
CA PRO A 289 -30.14 -4.71 -2.69
C PRO A 289 -30.16 -4.85 -1.17
N ILE A 290 -30.69 -5.96 -0.64
CA ILE A 290 -30.75 -6.23 0.79
C ILE A 290 -29.37 -6.55 1.42
N ASP A 291 -28.40 -7.00 0.63
CA ASP A 291 -27.05 -7.35 1.07
C ASP A 291 -26.04 -6.19 0.94
N ARG A 292 -26.49 -5.06 0.35
CA ARG A 292 -25.65 -3.87 0.22
C ARG A 292 -25.40 -3.24 1.60
N PRO A 293 -24.20 -2.68 1.85
CA PRO A 293 -23.91 -2.01 3.11
C PRO A 293 -24.81 -0.78 3.31
N TYR A 294 -25.24 -0.54 4.54
CA TYR A 294 -25.94 0.69 4.91
C TYR A 294 -25.03 1.91 4.77
N ALA A 295 -25.56 2.99 4.20
CA ALA A 295 -24.99 4.31 4.38
C ALA A 295 -25.14 4.74 5.84
N GLN A 296 -24.16 5.48 6.37
CA GLN A 296 -24.15 6.06 7.70
C GLN A 296 -24.14 7.58 7.56
N VAL A 297 -25.29 8.22 7.61
CA VAL A 297 -25.47 9.61 7.18
C VAL A 297 -26.45 10.36 8.11
N PRO A 298 -25.97 11.03 9.18
CA PRO A 298 -24.61 11.06 9.72
C PRO A 298 -24.32 9.95 10.74
N ARG A 299 -23.04 9.82 11.10
CA ARG A 299 -22.59 9.13 12.30
C ARG A 299 -21.81 10.10 13.18
N ILE A 300 -22.14 10.19 14.47
CA ILE A 300 -21.40 10.98 15.45
C ILE A 300 -20.99 10.02 16.57
N ALA A 301 -19.68 9.92 16.82
CA ALA A 301 -19.13 9.08 17.88
C ALA A 301 -18.26 9.90 18.81
N VAL A 302 -18.42 9.67 20.10
CA VAL A 302 -17.65 10.32 21.17
C VAL A 302 -17.08 9.24 22.07
N ARG A 303 -15.79 9.30 22.31
CA ARG A 303 -15.11 8.48 23.30
C ARG A 303 -14.39 9.38 24.29
N GLY A 304 -14.72 9.19 25.56
CA GLY A 304 -14.02 9.82 26.69
C GLY A 304 -13.31 8.75 27.50
N GLU A 305 -12.07 9.01 27.92
CA GLU A 305 -11.33 8.13 28.80
C GLU A 305 -10.51 8.92 29.81
N GLY A 306 -10.44 8.43 31.04
CA GLY A 306 -9.65 9.04 32.08
C GLY A 306 -9.12 8.01 33.07
N ARG A 307 -8.07 8.41 33.78
CA ARG A 307 -7.40 7.58 34.77
C ARG A 307 -7.08 8.40 36.02
N ARG A 308 -7.24 7.77 37.17
CA ARG A 308 -6.86 8.32 38.45
C ARG A 308 -5.90 7.35 39.13
N ASP A 309 -4.65 7.77 39.32
CA ASP A 309 -3.61 6.93 39.93
C ASP A 309 -3.44 7.17 41.44
N ALA A 310 -4.00 8.27 41.98
CA ALA A 310 -3.93 8.57 43.41
C ALA A 310 -4.95 7.74 44.22
N GLY A 311 -4.48 6.87 45.07
CA GLY A 311 -5.27 5.95 45.88
C GLY A 311 -5.61 4.65 45.13
N LEU A 312 -6.88 4.43 44.78
CA LEU A 312 -7.26 3.30 43.94
C LEU A 312 -6.93 3.61 42.47
N PRO A 313 -6.26 2.69 41.73
CA PRO A 313 -5.93 2.87 40.31
C PRO A 313 -7.19 2.69 39.45
N LEU A 314 -7.98 3.75 39.37
CA LEU A 314 -9.28 3.78 38.71
C LEU A 314 -9.13 4.26 37.27
N SER A 315 -9.65 3.50 36.32
CA SER A 315 -9.87 3.94 34.93
C SER A 315 -11.37 3.97 34.63
N TYR A 316 -11.79 4.94 33.81
CA TYR A 316 -13.17 5.06 33.37
C TYR A 316 -13.21 5.44 31.89
N SER A 317 -14.24 4.95 31.19
CA SER A 317 -14.48 5.30 29.80
C SER A 317 -15.97 5.45 29.51
N LEU A 318 -16.24 6.33 28.57
CA LEU A 318 -17.55 6.52 27.94
C LEU A 318 -17.37 6.39 26.42
N ASP A 319 -18.08 5.46 25.82
CA ASP A 319 -18.20 5.34 24.36
C ASP A 319 -19.66 5.61 24.00
N ALA A 320 -19.92 6.62 23.20
CA ALA A 320 -21.27 6.98 22.77
C ALA A 320 -21.31 7.25 21.27
N GLU A 321 -22.39 6.84 20.62
CA GLU A 321 -22.56 6.97 19.18
C GLU A 321 -24.04 7.23 18.84
N VAL A 322 -24.25 8.10 17.83
CA VAL A 322 -25.54 8.29 17.17
C VAL A 322 -25.32 8.12 15.68
N VAL A 323 -26.10 7.25 15.04
CA VAL A 323 -25.94 6.91 13.61
C VAL A 323 -27.31 6.84 12.96
N ASN A 324 -27.44 7.46 11.78
CA ASN A 324 -28.55 7.22 10.88
C ASN A 324 -28.13 6.22 9.80
N PHE A 325 -28.87 5.12 9.67
CA PHE A 325 -28.65 4.05 8.69
C PHE A 325 -29.64 4.18 7.55
N GLU A 326 -29.14 4.34 6.32
CA GLU A 326 -29.95 4.47 5.11
C GLU A 326 -29.58 3.40 4.09
N ARG A 327 -30.60 2.84 3.44
CA ARG A 327 -30.48 1.88 2.33
C ARG A 327 -31.78 1.87 1.54
N ASP A 328 -31.69 1.58 0.24
CA ASP A 328 -32.86 1.55 -0.66
C ASP A 328 -33.93 0.51 -0.26
N THR A 329 -33.54 -0.54 0.45
CA THR A 329 -34.41 -1.65 0.85
C THR A 329 -34.16 -2.07 2.29
N GLY A 330 -35.22 -2.52 2.97
CA GLY A 330 -35.17 -3.01 4.35
C GLY A 330 -35.43 -1.91 5.38
N ILE A 331 -35.16 -2.21 6.64
CA ILE A 331 -35.34 -1.29 7.78
C ILE A 331 -34.27 -0.22 7.75
N THR A 332 -34.66 1.03 7.97
CA THR A 332 -33.75 2.19 8.09
C THR A 332 -34.02 2.92 9.40
N GLY A 333 -33.20 3.91 9.75
CA GLY A 333 -33.44 4.76 10.92
C GLY A 333 -32.21 4.99 11.78
N TRP A 334 -32.46 5.58 12.94
CA TRP A 334 -31.44 6.02 13.88
C TRP A 334 -31.15 4.97 14.95
N ARG A 335 -29.89 4.85 15.29
CA ARG A 335 -29.42 4.14 16.48
C ARG A 335 -28.62 5.10 17.36
N THR A 336 -28.96 5.11 18.66
CA THR A 336 -28.14 5.71 19.71
C THR A 336 -27.62 4.59 20.59
N ASP A 337 -26.30 4.51 20.77
CA ASP A 337 -25.64 3.51 21.62
C ASP A 337 -24.66 4.21 22.56
N ALA A 338 -24.69 3.87 23.84
CA ALA A 338 -23.79 4.44 24.84
C ALA A 338 -23.32 3.34 25.80
N THR A 339 -22.01 3.26 26.01
CA THR A 339 -21.41 2.32 26.98
C THR A 339 -20.54 3.10 27.95
N SER A 340 -20.84 2.99 29.24
CA SER A 340 -20.01 3.47 30.33
C SER A 340 -19.31 2.30 31.01
N ARG A 341 -18.04 2.48 31.33
CA ARG A 341 -17.22 1.45 32.00
C ARG A 341 -16.33 2.08 33.05
N ILE A 342 -16.23 1.39 34.18
CA ILE A 342 -15.28 1.66 35.25
C ILE A 342 -14.44 0.41 35.46
N ALA A 343 -13.13 0.56 35.65
CA ALA A 343 -12.23 -0.54 35.92
C ALA A 343 -11.16 -0.14 36.96
N LEU A 344 -10.68 -1.13 37.69
CA LEU A 344 -9.52 -0.97 38.57
C LEU A 344 -8.34 -1.68 37.97
N ASP A 345 -7.22 -0.98 37.83
CA ASP A 345 -6.01 -1.47 37.17
C ASP A 345 -4.94 -1.86 38.19
N PHE A 346 -5.08 -3.01 38.84
CA PHE A 346 -4.05 -3.56 39.71
C PHE A 346 -3.00 -4.28 38.88
N GLY A 347 -1.71 -4.02 39.13
CA GLY A 347 -0.68 -4.74 38.42
C GLY A 347 0.75 -4.38 38.83
N SER A 348 1.64 -5.22 38.36
CA SER A 348 3.09 -5.09 38.41
C SER A 348 3.67 -5.59 37.09
N PRO A 349 4.98 -5.52 36.85
CA PRO A 349 5.57 -6.15 35.67
C PRO A 349 5.30 -7.65 35.51
N ALA A 350 4.98 -8.34 36.62
CA ALA A 350 4.78 -9.80 36.65
C ALA A 350 3.31 -10.23 36.55
N TYR A 351 2.34 -9.37 36.87
CA TYR A 351 0.92 -9.72 36.82
C TYR A 351 0.05 -8.47 36.63
N TYR A 352 -1.17 -8.70 36.17
CA TYR A 352 -2.24 -7.71 36.22
C TYR A 352 -3.56 -8.35 36.62
N LEU A 353 -4.41 -7.54 37.27
CA LEU A 353 -5.79 -7.90 37.65
C LEU A 353 -6.67 -6.66 37.41
N ARG A 354 -7.64 -6.78 36.49
CA ARG A 354 -8.50 -5.69 36.04
C ARG A 354 -9.96 -6.02 36.15
N PRO A 355 -10.58 -5.95 37.35
CA PRO A 355 -12.02 -6.00 37.47
C PRO A 355 -12.63 -4.75 36.85
N ALA A 356 -13.72 -4.94 36.12
CA ALA A 356 -14.44 -3.86 35.47
C ALA A 356 -15.93 -4.11 35.54
N ALA A 357 -16.73 -3.04 35.58
CA ALA A 357 -18.18 -3.09 35.46
C ALA A 357 -18.65 -1.90 34.62
N GLY A 358 -19.84 -2.06 34.06
CA GLY A 358 -20.42 -1.00 33.25
C GLY A 358 -21.84 -1.27 32.84
N VAL A 359 -22.38 -0.35 32.08
CA VAL A 359 -23.71 -0.47 31.48
C VAL A 359 -23.65 0.01 30.03
N ARG A 360 -24.37 -0.71 29.17
CA ARG A 360 -24.60 -0.33 27.79
C ARG A 360 -26.08 -0.08 27.57
N TYR A 361 -26.39 1.04 26.96
CA TYR A 361 -27.74 1.44 26.55
C TYR A 361 -27.80 1.65 25.06
N THR A 362 -28.77 1.03 24.39
CA THR A 362 -29.01 1.18 22.97
C THR A 362 -30.48 1.53 22.75
N ARG A 363 -30.77 2.52 21.90
CA ARG A 363 -32.12 2.90 21.48
C ARG A 363 -32.16 3.10 19.97
N TYR A 364 -33.28 2.71 19.38
CA TYR A 364 -33.54 2.91 17.95
C TYR A 364 -34.72 3.86 17.76
N ALA A 365 -34.74 4.54 16.62
CA ALA A 365 -35.89 5.20 16.03
C ALA A 365 -35.93 4.74 14.57
N LEU A 366 -36.85 3.82 14.27
CA LEU A 366 -36.86 3.07 13.00
C LEU A 366 -37.90 3.61 12.05
N ASP A 367 -37.51 3.67 10.78
CA ASP A 367 -38.39 3.92 9.65
C ASP A 367 -38.59 2.62 8.85
N SER A 368 -39.63 2.56 8.06
CA SER A 368 -39.88 1.43 7.12
C SER A 368 -39.96 0.05 7.82
N VAL A 369 -40.54 0.00 9.03
CA VAL A 369 -40.77 -1.26 9.73
C VAL A 369 -42.09 -1.94 9.27
N ALA A 370 -42.18 -3.25 9.44
CA ALA A 370 -43.39 -4.00 9.16
C ALA A 370 -44.58 -3.50 10.04
N SER A 371 -45.81 -3.62 9.53
CA SER A 371 -47.02 -3.21 10.26
C SER A 371 -47.13 -3.95 11.58
N GLY A 372 -47.26 -3.21 12.67
CA GLY A 372 -47.33 -3.75 14.03
C GLY A 372 -46.00 -3.97 14.74
N ALA A 373 -44.85 -3.74 14.07
CA ALA A 373 -43.54 -3.78 14.70
C ALA A 373 -43.23 -2.51 15.50
N THR A 374 -42.39 -2.64 16.54
CA THR A 374 -41.97 -1.51 17.37
C THR A 374 -41.04 -0.57 16.61
N THR A 375 -41.40 0.72 16.53
CA THR A 375 -40.59 1.73 15.85
C THR A 375 -39.45 2.29 16.72
N SER A 376 -39.51 2.10 18.05
CA SER A 376 -38.51 2.67 18.98
C SER A 376 -38.05 1.67 20.04
N PRO A 377 -37.56 0.48 19.65
CA PRO A 377 -37.08 -0.49 20.61
C PRO A 377 -35.81 0.01 21.33
N SER A 378 -35.60 -0.47 22.55
CA SER A 378 -34.41 -0.12 23.34
C SER A 378 -33.94 -1.29 24.19
N ARG A 379 -32.67 -1.22 24.58
CA ARG A 379 -32.01 -2.25 25.38
C ARG A 379 -31.07 -1.60 26.41
N SER A 380 -31.10 -2.10 27.65
CA SER A 380 -30.12 -1.76 28.68
C SER A 380 -29.48 -3.03 29.22
N LEU A 381 -28.15 -3.09 29.24
CA LEU A 381 -27.37 -4.26 29.63
C LEU A 381 -26.26 -3.88 30.59
N PRO A 382 -26.32 -4.25 31.86
CA PRO A 382 -25.16 -4.20 32.73
C PRO A 382 -24.19 -5.31 32.34
N PHE A 383 -22.91 -5.08 32.56
CA PHE A 383 -21.86 -6.10 32.37
C PHE A 383 -20.80 -6.01 33.45
N ALA A 384 -20.14 -7.14 33.70
CA ALA A 384 -18.97 -7.22 34.54
C ALA A 384 -17.88 -8.05 33.85
N ALA A 385 -16.63 -7.70 34.11
CA ALA A 385 -15.47 -8.38 33.53
C ALA A 385 -14.34 -8.47 34.56
N LEU A 386 -13.58 -9.54 34.51
CA LEU A 386 -12.35 -9.70 35.26
C LEU A 386 -11.27 -10.19 34.29
N ASP A 387 -10.34 -9.32 33.91
CA ASP A 387 -9.19 -9.66 33.07
C ASP A 387 -7.93 -9.80 33.94
N ALA A 388 -7.33 -10.96 33.94
CA ALA A 388 -6.17 -11.29 34.75
C ALA A 388 -5.09 -11.98 33.91
N GLY A 389 -3.84 -11.68 34.20
CA GLY A 389 -2.71 -12.34 33.53
C GLY A 389 -1.44 -12.32 34.36
N LEU A 390 -0.59 -13.29 34.07
CA LEU A 390 0.74 -13.39 34.64
C LEU A 390 1.78 -13.27 33.53
N LEU A 391 2.91 -12.70 33.85
CA LEU A 391 4.10 -12.71 33.01
C LEU A 391 5.23 -13.42 33.78
N LEU A 392 5.41 -14.71 33.49
CA LEU A 392 6.48 -15.51 34.04
C LEU A 392 7.65 -15.48 33.07
N GLU A 393 8.82 -15.16 33.57
CA GLU A 393 10.02 -15.03 32.76
C GLU A 393 11.15 -15.91 33.31
N ARG A 394 11.76 -16.66 32.41
CA ARG A 394 13.01 -17.34 32.67
C ARG A 394 14.13 -16.58 31.95
N PRO A 395 15.09 -15.99 32.68
CA PRO A 395 16.20 -15.29 32.07
C PRO A 395 17.13 -16.23 31.32
N ALA A 396 17.88 -15.69 30.36
CA ALA A 396 18.95 -16.40 29.68
C ALA A 396 20.10 -16.71 30.65
N VAL A 397 20.59 -17.94 30.66
CA VAL A 397 21.78 -18.37 31.38
C VAL A 397 22.86 -18.71 30.35
N ASP A 398 24.06 -18.13 30.48
CA ASP A 398 25.27 -18.42 29.68
C ASP A 398 25.14 -18.25 28.15
N GLY A 399 24.91 -17.04 27.67
CA GLY A 399 25.13 -16.63 26.25
C GLY A 399 24.46 -17.46 25.15
N ARG A 400 23.98 -18.66 25.45
CA ARG A 400 23.27 -19.59 24.54
C ARG A 400 21.80 -19.79 24.90
N VAL A 401 21.36 -19.37 26.06
CA VAL A 401 20.01 -19.61 26.54
C VAL A 401 19.12 -18.43 26.20
N GLN A 402 18.05 -18.73 25.51
CA GLN A 402 16.99 -17.84 25.12
C GLN A 402 16.19 -17.38 26.35
N ARG A 403 15.81 -16.13 26.38
CA ARG A 403 14.80 -15.65 27.35
C ARG A 403 13.45 -16.27 26.95
N ILE A 404 12.80 -16.91 27.90
CA ILE A 404 11.49 -17.56 27.69
C ILE A 404 10.46 -16.85 28.54
N THR A 405 9.33 -16.48 27.96
CA THR A 405 8.16 -16.00 28.70
C THR A 405 7.05 -17.05 28.68
N LEU A 406 6.27 -17.10 29.75
CA LEU A 406 5.01 -17.82 29.82
C LEU A 406 3.94 -16.86 30.35
N GLU A 407 2.91 -16.65 29.54
CA GLU A 407 1.91 -15.59 29.71
C GLU A 407 0.50 -16.19 29.76
N PRO A 408 0.09 -16.82 30.89
CA PRO A 408 -1.28 -17.24 31.08
C PRO A 408 -2.18 -16.03 31.26
N ARG A 409 -3.36 -16.08 30.63
CA ARG A 409 -4.40 -15.05 30.70
C ARG A 409 -5.76 -15.68 30.95
N LEU A 410 -6.55 -15.02 31.79
CA LEU A 410 -7.93 -15.35 32.10
C LEU A 410 -8.80 -14.12 31.89
N LEU A 411 -9.93 -14.28 31.22
CA LEU A 411 -10.98 -13.27 31.13
C LEU A 411 -12.30 -13.91 31.51
N TYR A 412 -12.89 -13.46 32.61
CA TYR A 412 -14.29 -13.75 32.98
C TYR A 412 -15.17 -12.61 32.46
N LEU A 413 -16.30 -12.97 31.83
CA LEU A 413 -17.31 -12.03 31.37
C LEU A 413 -18.67 -12.45 31.86
N TRP A 414 -19.43 -11.45 32.31
CA TRP A 414 -20.83 -11.60 32.66
C TRP A 414 -21.67 -10.48 32.05
N THR A 415 -22.69 -10.86 31.29
CA THR A 415 -23.72 -9.97 30.70
C THR A 415 -25.02 -10.74 30.68
N PRO A 416 -26.12 -10.25 31.32
CA PRO A 416 -27.37 -10.98 31.37
C PRO A 416 -28.03 -11.08 30.00
N TYR A 417 -28.76 -12.14 29.77
CA TYR A 417 -29.57 -12.27 28.57
C TYR A 417 -30.69 -11.21 28.53
N ARG A 418 -30.86 -10.64 27.36
CA ARG A 418 -32.02 -9.85 26.95
C ARG A 418 -32.40 -10.28 25.54
N ASP A 419 -33.71 -10.43 25.32
CA ASP A 419 -34.25 -10.67 24.00
C ASP A 419 -33.93 -9.46 23.09
N GLN A 420 -33.45 -9.73 21.89
CA GLN A 420 -33.01 -8.74 20.91
C GLN A 420 -33.50 -9.08 19.49
N ASP A 421 -34.45 -10.03 19.38
CA ASP A 421 -34.92 -10.49 18.07
C ASP A 421 -35.71 -9.40 17.32
N ASP A 422 -36.36 -8.50 18.06
CA ASP A 422 -37.06 -7.34 17.52
C ASP A 422 -36.15 -6.19 17.11
N LEU A 423 -34.84 -6.26 17.41
CA LEU A 423 -33.88 -5.22 17.01
C LEU A 423 -33.41 -5.44 15.59
N PRO A 424 -33.21 -4.36 14.81
CA PRO A 424 -32.63 -4.48 13.46
C PRO A 424 -31.18 -4.97 13.50
N VAL A 425 -30.65 -5.37 12.34
CA VAL A 425 -29.22 -5.65 12.14
C VAL A 425 -28.72 -4.72 11.04
N PHE A 426 -28.04 -3.65 11.43
CA PHE A 426 -27.45 -2.67 10.50
C PHE A 426 -25.98 -2.95 10.20
N ASP A 427 -25.16 -3.10 11.26
CA ASP A 427 -23.70 -3.20 11.15
C ASP A 427 -23.10 -4.35 11.97
N THR A 428 -23.93 -5.15 12.62
CA THR A 428 -23.45 -6.23 13.47
C THR A 428 -23.07 -7.46 12.67
N ARG A 429 -21.90 -7.98 12.99
CA ARG A 429 -21.36 -9.22 12.42
C ARG A 429 -20.53 -10.00 13.43
N VAL A 430 -20.39 -11.31 13.20
CA VAL A 430 -19.44 -12.16 13.93
C VAL A 430 -18.05 -11.98 13.30
N PRO A 431 -17.06 -11.50 14.05
CA PRO A 431 -15.68 -11.45 13.56
C PRO A 431 -15.07 -12.85 13.52
N ASP A 432 -14.05 -13.03 12.70
CA ASP A 432 -13.28 -14.26 12.65
C ASP A 432 -12.68 -14.58 14.03
N LEU A 433 -12.94 -15.77 14.56
CA LEU A 433 -12.39 -16.19 15.83
C LEU A 433 -10.87 -16.37 15.74
N ASN A 434 -10.16 -15.69 16.62
CA ASN A 434 -8.72 -15.82 16.82
C ASN A 434 -8.38 -15.58 18.30
N PHE A 435 -7.12 -15.72 18.68
CA PHE A 435 -6.73 -15.57 20.08
C PHE A 435 -7.10 -14.19 20.67
N VAL A 436 -7.00 -13.12 19.90
CA VAL A 436 -7.39 -11.77 20.37
C VAL A 436 -8.89 -11.69 20.63
N GLN A 437 -9.70 -12.32 19.77
CA GLN A 437 -11.16 -12.32 19.90
C GLN A 437 -11.64 -13.08 21.14
N LEU A 438 -10.93 -14.11 21.59
CA LEU A 438 -11.25 -14.84 22.84
C LEU A 438 -11.22 -13.92 24.07
N PHE A 439 -10.44 -12.84 24.03
CA PHE A 439 -10.25 -11.90 25.14
C PHE A 439 -10.89 -10.53 24.89
N ARG A 440 -11.89 -10.46 23.98
CA ARG A 440 -12.72 -9.27 23.84
C ARG A 440 -13.90 -9.32 24.80
N GLY A 441 -14.30 -8.14 25.29
CA GLY A 441 -15.47 -7.98 26.15
C GLY A 441 -16.81 -8.14 25.42
N GLU A 442 -16.78 -8.23 24.08
CA GLU A 442 -17.97 -8.36 23.24
C GLU A 442 -17.66 -9.32 22.08
N ARG A 443 -18.58 -10.24 21.84
CA ARG A 443 -18.46 -11.25 20.78
C ARG A 443 -18.64 -10.67 19.38
N TYR A 444 -19.57 -9.72 19.25
CA TYR A 444 -19.89 -9.10 17.97
C TYR A 444 -19.06 -7.85 17.68
N VAL A 445 -18.97 -7.49 16.42
CA VAL A 445 -18.60 -6.16 15.96
C VAL A 445 -19.87 -5.44 15.55
N GLY A 446 -19.98 -4.14 15.81
CA GLY A 446 -21.21 -3.37 15.67
C GLY A 446 -21.95 -3.27 17.00
N ALA A 447 -23.17 -2.71 16.97
CA ALA A 447 -23.92 -2.40 18.20
C ALA A 447 -25.34 -2.98 18.23
N ASP A 448 -25.80 -3.64 17.16
CA ASP A 448 -27.19 -4.11 17.08
C ASP A 448 -27.42 -5.37 17.89
N ARG A 449 -26.41 -6.23 18.01
CA ARG A 449 -26.44 -7.38 18.91
C ARG A 449 -25.32 -7.25 19.93
N VAL A 450 -25.66 -7.50 21.18
CA VAL A 450 -24.73 -7.64 22.31
C VAL A 450 -24.93 -9.01 22.89
N SER A 451 -23.87 -9.81 22.90
CA SER A 451 -23.97 -11.17 23.40
C SER A 451 -24.22 -11.19 24.90
N ASP A 452 -25.19 -12.01 25.34
CA ASP A 452 -25.19 -12.47 26.71
C ASP A 452 -23.94 -13.30 26.96
N ALA A 453 -23.41 -13.23 28.17
CA ALA A 453 -22.17 -13.89 28.54
C ALA A 453 -22.20 -14.30 30.02
N ASN A 454 -21.87 -15.55 30.27
CA ASN A 454 -21.40 -16.07 31.54
C ASN A 454 -20.33 -17.08 31.20
N GLN A 455 -19.08 -16.55 31.06
CA GLN A 455 -18.02 -17.31 30.41
C GLN A 455 -16.64 -17.01 30.96
N VAL A 456 -15.75 -17.99 30.85
CA VAL A 456 -14.32 -17.85 31.15
C VAL A 456 -13.52 -18.15 29.90
N SER A 457 -12.75 -17.18 29.43
CA SER A 457 -11.73 -17.37 28.38
C SER A 457 -10.38 -17.63 29.03
N LEU A 458 -9.75 -18.72 28.64
CA LEU A 458 -8.42 -19.11 29.10
C LEU A 458 -7.46 -19.12 27.91
N GLY A 459 -6.25 -18.62 28.11
CA GLY A 459 -5.22 -18.66 27.10
C GLY A 459 -3.82 -18.63 27.69
N VAL A 460 -2.91 -19.19 26.92
CA VAL A 460 -1.48 -19.19 27.27
C VAL A 460 -0.70 -18.81 26.04
N THR A 461 0.24 -17.87 26.19
CA THR A 461 1.25 -17.55 25.21
C THR A 461 2.63 -17.83 25.78
N SER A 462 3.49 -18.50 25.01
CA SER A 462 4.89 -18.66 25.35
C SER A 462 5.74 -18.07 24.23
N ARG A 463 6.73 -17.24 24.59
CA ARG A 463 7.67 -16.64 23.64
C ARG A 463 9.08 -16.97 23.99
N PHE A 464 9.86 -17.21 22.96
CA PHE A 464 11.28 -17.50 23.05
C PHE A 464 12.03 -16.38 22.35
N TYR A 465 12.96 -15.77 23.06
CA TYR A 465 13.79 -14.66 22.57
C TYR A 465 15.25 -15.06 22.53
N ASP A 466 15.96 -14.59 21.53
CA ASP A 466 17.40 -14.67 21.48
C ASP A 466 18.02 -13.78 22.57
N GLY A 467 18.91 -14.33 23.38
CA GLY A 467 19.46 -13.62 24.54
C GLY A 467 20.37 -12.45 24.17
N ALA A 468 21.04 -12.51 23.01
CA ALA A 468 21.97 -11.47 22.58
C ALA A 468 21.29 -10.33 21.82
N SER A 469 20.36 -10.65 20.92
CA SER A 469 19.71 -9.68 20.05
C SER A 469 18.32 -9.22 20.55
N GLY A 470 17.72 -9.90 21.51
CA GLY A 470 16.33 -9.67 21.95
C GLY A 470 15.27 -10.06 20.90
N ARG A 471 15.68 -10.63 19.77
CA ARG A 471 14.75 -11.02 18.68
C ARG A 471 13.88 -12.20 19.12
N GLN A 472 12.56 -12.11 18.87
CA GLN A 472 11.65 -13.24 19.07
C GLN A 472 11.98 -14.35 18.09
N LEU A 473 12.19 -15.57 18.57
CA LEU A 473 12.51 -16.76 17.76
C LEU A 473 11.32 -17.68 17.56
N LEU A 474 10.42 -17.73 18.57
CA LEU A 474 9.20 -18.53 18.54
C LEU A 474 8.13 -17.86 19.41
N ALA A 475 6.89 -17.91 18.97
CA ALA A 475 5.73 -17.65 19.80
C ALA A 475 4.69 -18.76 19.58
N ALA A 476 4.24 -19.37 20.64
CA ALA A 476 3.16 -20.36 20.64
C ALA A 476 2.02 -19.84 21.52
N THR A 477 0.81 -19.87 20.99
CA THR A 477 -0.39 -19.37 21.67
C THR A 477 -1.52 -20.40 21.54
N ILE A 478 -2.22 -20.65 22.62
CA ILE A 478 -3.41 -21.52 22.64
C ILE A 478 -4.47 -20.91 23.58
N GLY A 479 -5.73 -21.02 23.20
CA GLY A 479 -6.81 -20.52 24.05
C GLY A 479 -8.17 -21.03 23.64
N GLN A 480 -9.10 -20.95 24.59
CA GLN A 480 -10.50 -21.38 24.44
C GLN A 480 -11.39 -20.62 25.42
N THR A 481 -12.65 -20.41 25.04
CA THR A 481 -13.69 -19.90 25.94
C THR A 481 -14.58 -21.05 26.41
N LEU A 482 -14.83 -21.11 27.71
CA LEU A 482 -15.79 -21.99 28.37
C LEU A 482 -17.02 -21.19 28.73
N HIS A 483 -18.17 -21.54 28.16
CA HIS A 483 -19.45 -20.94 28.47
C HIS A 483 -20.06 -21.66 29.65
N LEU A 484 -20.16 -20.98 30.80
CA LEU A 484 -20.86 -21.50 31.99
C LEU A 484 -22.36 -21.55 31.73
N GLU A 485 -22.84 -20.61 30.91
CA GLU A 485 -24.18 -20.59 30.32
C GLU A 485 -24.01 -20.37 28.79
N ALA A 486 -24.67 -21.22 28.00
CA ALA A 486 -24.59 -21.09 26.55
C ALA A 486 -25.25 -19.77 26.09
N PRO A 487 -24.56 -18.93 25.28
CA PRO A 487 -25.11 -17.68 24.77
C PRO A 487 -26.39 -17.93 23.96
N ARG A 488 -27.41 -17.12 24.21
CA ARG A 488 -28.72 -17.21 23.55
C ARG A 488 -28.88 -16.19 22.43
N VAL A 489 -28.25 -14.99 22.57
CA VAL A 489 -28.29 -13.95 21.56
C VAL A 489 -27.49 -14.38 20.33
N ARG A 490 -28.13 -14.35 19.15
CA ARG A 490 -27.55 -14.79 17.87
C ARG A 490 -27.96 -13.87 16.74
N LEU A 491 -27.19 -13.87 15.68
CA LEU A 491 -27.62 -13.35 14.38
C LEU A 491 -28.58 -14.38 13.71
N PRO A 492 -29.41 -13.95 12.75
CA PRO A 492 -30.44 -14.82 12.13
C PRO A 492 -29.90 -16.16 11.63
N ASP A 493 -28.78 -16.19 10.94
CA ASP A 493 -28.20 -17.40 10.34
C ASP A 493 -27.07 -18.01 11.17
N GLU A 494 -26.93 -17.57 12.42
CA GLU A 494 -25.84 -18.03 13.26
C GLU A 494 -26.17 -19.35 13.97
N PRO A 495 -25.30 -20.37 13.92
CA PRO A 495 -25.52 -21.64 14.60
C PRO A 495 -25.55 -21.47 16.13
N ARG A 496 -26.17 -22.40 16.81
CA ARG A 496 -26.17 -22.45 18.28
C ARG A 496 -24.77 -22.70 18.81
N ILE A 497 -24.41 -21.95 19.85
CA ILE A 497 -23.13 -22.07 20.53
C ILE A 497 -23.27 -23.11 21.66
N GLY A 498 -22.30 -23.99 21.74
CA GLY A 498 -22.23 -24.98 22.82
C GLY A 498 -21.56 -24.41 24.08
N SER A 499 -21.28 -25.30 25.03
CA SER A 499 -20.60 -24.98 26.30
C SER A 499 -19.12 -24.59 26.12
N LYS A 500 -18.56 -24.74 24.95
CA LYS A 500 -17.16 -24.39 24.64
C LYS A 500 -17.08 -23.73 23.27
N SER A 501 -16.23 -22.72 23.15
CA SER A 501 -15.83 -22.22 21.84
C SER A 501 -14.91 -23.19 21.12
N ASP A 502 -14.63 -22.90 19.87
CA ASP A 502 -13.51 -23.55 19.20
C ASP A 502 -12.19 -23.26 19.92
N LEU A 503 -11.30 -24.25 19.89
CA LEU A 503 -9.93 -24.12 20.36
C LEU A 503 -9.14 -23.35 19.31
N VAL A 504 -8.46 -22.28 19.69
CA VAL A 504 -7.58 -21.52 18.81
C VAL A 504 -6.14 -21.74 19.21
N ALA A 505 -5.32 -22.17 18.25
CA ALA A 505 -3.89 -22.29 18.45
C ALA A 505 -3.11 -21.61 17.32
N GLN A 506 -2.01 -20.96 17.66
CA GLN A 506 -1.13 -20.27 16.74
C GLN A 506 0.33 -20.54 17.08
N LEU A 507 1.16 -20.73 16.05
CA LEU A 507 2.59 -20.89 16.19
C LEU A 507 3.29 -20.00 15.16
N ALA A 508 4.18 -19.14 15.64
CA ALA A 508 5.08 -18.34 14.82
C ALA A 508 6.53 -18.73 15.10
N VAL A 509 7.27 -19.11 14.08
CA VAL A 509 8.68 -19.50 14.18
C VAL A 509 9.51 -18.59 13.29
N THR A 510 10.44 -17.86 13.91
CA THR A 510 11.37 -16.93 13.25
C THR A 510 12.82 -17.21 13.65
N ARG A 511 13.09 -18.42 14.16
CA ARG A 511 14.39 -18.86 14.69
C ARG A 511 15.51 -18.73 13.66
N TRP A 512 15.25 -19.12 12.43
CA TRP A 512 16.22 -19.01 11.33
C TRP A 512 16.11 -17.63 10.67
N GLN A 513 17.24 -16.98 10.43
CA GLN A 513 17.27 -15.60 9.93
C GLN A 513 16.44 -15.38 8.65
N ASN A 514 16.36 -16.43 7.83
CA ASN A 514 15.77 -16.34 6.50
C ASN A 514 14.38 -17.03 6.39
N PHE A 515 13.92 -17.68 7.46
CA PHE A 515 12.65 -18.41 7.47
C PHE A 515 11.65 -17.80 8.45
N ASN A 516 10.42 -17.64 7.97
CA ASN A 516 9.26 -17.33 8.78
C ASN A 516 8.20 -18.40 8.56
N VAL A 517 7.77 -19.05 9.63
CA VAL A 517 6.68 -20.02 9.59
C VAL A 517 5.57 -19.56 10.52
N ASN A 518 4.35 -19.45 9.99
CA ASN A 518 3.16 -19.12 10.77
C ASN A 518 2.11 -20.20 10.54
N LEU A 519 1.68 -20.82 11.62
CA LEU A 519 0.63 -21.82 11.64
C LEU A 519 -0.53 -21.30 12.49
N GLY A 520 -1.75 -21.53 12.04
CA GLY A 520 -2.96 -21.21 12.79
C GLY A 520 -4.00 -22.30 12.61
N VAL A 521 -4.68 -22.67 13.68
CA VAL A 521 -5.78 -23.61 13.66
C VAL A 521 -6.90 -23.14 14.57
N GLN A 522 -8.12 -23.28 14.09
CA GLN A 522 -9.36 -23.18 14.83
C GLN A 522 -10.02 -24.55 14.77
N TRP A 523 -10.16 -25.19 15.90
CA TRP A 523 -10.66 -26.55 16.03
C TRP A 523 -11.95 -26.58 16.84
N ASN A 524 -13.01 -27.13 16.24
CA ASN A 524 -14.29 -27.31 16.92
C ASN A 524 -14.31 -28.66 17.67
N PRO A 525 -14.23 -28.66 19.00
CA PRO A 525 -14.16 -29.90 19.78
C PRO A 525 -15.49 -30.65 19.78
N ALA A 526 -16.62 -29.98 19.59
CA ALA A 526 -17.94 -30.63 19.60
C ALA A 526 -18.19 -31.44 18.31
N GLN A 527 -17.65 -30.96 17.19
CA GLN A 527 -17.79 -31.60 15.88
C GLN A 527 -16.53 -32.36 15.45
N SER A 528 -15.48 -32.34 16.26
CA SER A 528 -14.18 -32.96 16.00
C SER A 528 -13.59 -32.61 14.63
N ARG A 529 -13.78 -31.35 14.19
CA ARG A 529 -13.29 -30.85 12.90
C ARG A 529 -12.59 -29.50 13.02
N SER A 530 -11.78 -29.19 12.02
CA SER A 530 -11.19 -27.86 11.90
C SER A 530 -12.14 -26.93 11.17
N GLU A 531 -12.45 -25.80 11.77
CA GLU A 531 -13.20 -24.72 11.13
C GLU A 531 -12.29 -23.84 10.27
N ARG A 532 -11.02 -23.70 10.70
CA ARG A 532 -10.01 -22.92 9.96
C ARG A 532 -8.62 -23.47 10.14
N ARG A 533 -7.85 -23.47 9.07
CA ARG A 533 -6.41 -23.77 9.09
C ARG A 533 -5.68 -22.75 8.24
N GLN A 534 -4.54 -22.32 8.71
CA GLN A 534 -3.67 -21.42 8.00
C GLN A 534 -2.23 -21.86 8.17
N VAL A 535 -1.54 -22.03 7.06
CA VAL A 535 -0.10 -22.30 7.01
C VAL A 535 0.52 -21.21 6.14
N ARG A 536 1.58 -20.59 6.61
CA ARG A 536 2.35 -19.63 5.83
C ARG A 536 3.83 -19.86 6.10
N ILE A 537 4.57 -20.13 5.05
CA ILE A 537 6.01 -20.33 5.09
C ILE A 537 6.64 -19.33 4.12
N GLN A 538 7.62 -18.59 4.59
CA GLN A 538 8.40 -17.67 3.79
C GLN A 538 9.89 -17.97 3.98
N TYR A 539 10.60 -18.08 2.88
CA TYR A 539 12.06 -18.16 2.84
C TYR A 539 12.61 -16.93 2.10
N ARG A 540 13.38 -16.11 2.81
CA ARG A 540 13.92 -14.85 2.30
C ARG A 540 15.38 -14.69 2.71
N PRO A 541 16.35 -15.28 2.01
CA PRO A 541 17.77 -15.20 2.35
C PRO A 541 18.37 -13.81 2.09
N GLN A 542 17.88 -13.09 1.06
CA GLN A 542 18.30 -11.74 0.66
C GLN A 542 17.10 -10.98 0.08
N GLY A 543 17.22 -9.66 -0.12
CA GLY A 543 16.13 -8.81 -0.54
C GLY A 543 15.49 -9.15 -1.89
N ASP A 544 16.27 -9.63 -2.84
CA ASP A 544 15.87 -10.05 -4.20
C ASP A 544 15.42 -11.51 -4.30
N ARG A 545 15.49 -12.26 -3.19
CA ARG A 545 15.13 -13.68 -3.12
C ARG A 545 14.00 -13.88 -2.15
N ALA A 546 12.90 -14.42 -2.62
CA ALA A 546 11.77 -14.77 -1.81
C ALA A 546 11.08 -16.02 -2.35
N LEU A 547 10.76 -16.96 -1.47
CA LEU A 547 9.88 -18.09 -1.75
C LEU A 547 8.79 -18.11 -0.69
N ASN A 548 7.55 -18.20 -1.09
CA ASN A 548 6.39 -18.20 -0.20
C ASN A 548 5.49 -19.37 -0.52
N LEU A 549 5.04 -20.05 0.53
CA LEU A 549 3.97 -21.03 0.49
C LEU A 549 2.90 -20.61 1.47
N ALA A 550 1.66 -20.53 1.03
CA ALA A 550 0.52 -20.30 1.89
C ALA A 550 -0.58 -21.34 1.60
N TYR A 551 -1.21 -21.79 2.65
CA TYR A 551 -2.42 -22.61 2.60
C TYR A 551 -3.46 -22.01 3.52
N ARG A 552 -4.69 -21.86 3.04
CA ARG A 552 -5.83 -21.34 3.76
C ARG A 552 -7.02 -22.28 3.59
N PHE A 553 -7.59 -22.65 4.71
CA PHE A 553 -8.80 -23.46 4.75
C PHE A 553 -9.81 -22.81 5.69
N GLN A 554 -11.03 -22.70 5.26
CA GLN A 554 -12.20 -22.35 6.07
C GLN A 554 -13.34 -23.28 5.65
N ASP A 555 -13.87 -24.01 6.60
CA ASP A 555 -14.89 -25.02 6.37
C ASP A 555 -16.04 -24.49 5.51
N GLN A 556 -16.43 -25.24 4.47
CA GLN A 556 -17.48 -24.96 3.49
C GLN A 556 -17.37 -23.62 2.72
N ARG A 557 -16.28 -22.86 2.87
CA ARG A 557 -16.14 -21.54 2.23
C ARG A 557 -14.92 -21.41 1.35
N LEU A 558 -13.79 -21.98 1.76
CA LEU A 558 -12.51 -21.68 1.13
C LEU A 558 -11.49 -22.78 1.39
N GLU A 559 -10.87 -23.28 0.36
CA GLU A 559 -9.65 -24.09 0.47
C GLU A 559 -8.68 -23.70 -0.64
N GLN A 560 -7.65 -22.94 -0.30
CA GLN A 560 -6.74 -22.36 -1.28
C GLN A 560 -5.28 -22.59 -0.90
N THR A 561 -4.46 -22.80 -1.93
CA THR A 561 -3.01 -22.82 -1.82
C THR A 561 -2.41 -21.73 -2.70
N GLU A 562 -1.33 -21.13 -2.21
CA GLU A 562 -0.57 -20.12 -2.92
C GLU A 562 0.91 -20.49 -2.87
N LEU A 563 1.55 -20.51 -4.02
CA LEU A 563 3.00 -20.60 -4.17
C LEU A 563 3.47 -19.34 -4.91
N SER A 564 4.42 -18.61 -4.34
CA SER A 564 5.01 -17.46 -5.03
C SER A 564 6.50 -17.37 -4.75
N GLY A 565 7.24 -16.79 -5.71
CA GLY A 565 8.66 -16.61 -5.53
C GLY A 565 9.32 -15.73 -6.57
N ALA A 566 10.46 -15.20 -6.16
CA ALA A 566 11.43 -14.48 -6.98
C ALA A 566 12.80 -15.08 -6.70
N TRP A 567 13.54 -15.45 -7.75
CA TRP A 567 14.83 -16.09 -7.56
C TRP A 567 15.82 -15.78 -8.70
N PRO A 568 17.04 -15.34 -8.41
CA PRO A 568 18.10 -15.24 -9.39
C PRO A 568 18.59 -16.65 -9.78
N VAL A 569 18.31 -17.05 -11.02
CA VAL A 569 18.71 -18.35 -11.59
C VAL A 569 20.18 -18.33 -11.97
N THR A 570 20.66 -17.20 -12.49
CA THR A 570 22.06 -16.93 -12.79
C THR A 570 22.43 -15.51 -12.34
N ARG A 571 23.66 -15.05 -12.59
CA ARG A 571 24.06 -13.66 -12.31
C ARG A 571 23.28 -12.62 -13.12
N ARG A 572 22.71 -13.01 -14.26
CA ARG A 572 21.99 -12.12 -15.18
C ARG A 572 20.51 -12.41 -15.29
N TRP A 573 20.06 -13.61 -14.93
CA TRP A 573 18.69 -14.04 -15.08
C TRP A 573 18.02 -14.26 -13.73
N SER A 574 16.89 -13.62 -13.53
CA SER A 574 15.97 -13.88 -12.41
C SER A 574 14.64 -14.39 -12.95
N ALA A 575 14.01 -15.29 -12.21
CA ALA A 575 12.69 -15.83 -12.50
C ALA A 575 11.71 -15.44 -11.41
N PHE A 576 10.46 -15.17 -11.81
CA PHE A 576 9.35 -14.80 -10.94
C PHE A 576 8.16 -15.71 -11.21
N GLY A 577 7.39 -15.99 -10.19
CA GLY A 577 6.15 -16.72 -10.38
C GLY A 577 5.23 -16.67 -9.17
N ARG A 578 3.93 -16.80 -9.46
CA ARG A 578 2.88 -17.00 -8.46
C ARG A 578 1.81 -17.91 -9.03
N LEU A 579 1.30 -18.77 -8.20
CA LEU A 579 0.16 -19.64 -8.47
C LEU A 579 -0.77 -19.58 -7.26
N VAL A 580 -2.02 -19.18 -7.47
CA VAL A 580 -3.11 -19.28 -6.50
C VAL A 580 -4.11 -20.28 -7.03
N TYR A 581 -4.31 -21.36 -6.30
CA TYR A 581 -5.17 -22.46 -6.69
C TYR A 581 -6.27 -22.68 -5.65
N ASP A 582 -7.50 -22.76 -6.11
CA ASP A 582 -8.65 -23.16 -5.31
C ASP A 582 -8.79 -24.68 -5.34
N LEU A 583 -8.62 -25.30 -4.18
CA LEU A 583 -8.69 -26.75 -4.02
C LEU A 583 -10.14 -27.26 -3.98
N GLN A 584 -11.09 -26.43 -3.53
CA GLN A 584 -12.50 -26.74 -3.46
C GLN A 584 -13.13 -26.76 -4.87
N GLU A 585 -12.92 -25.68 -5.62
CA GLU A 585 -13.41 -25.54 -7.00
C GLU A 585 -12.49 -26.17 -8.04
N ARG A 586 -11.33 -26.67 -7.63
CA ARG A 586 -10.30 -27.28 -8.48
C ARG A 586 -9.90 -26.38 -9.66
N SER A 587 -9.77 -25.09 -9.38
CA SER A 587 -9.52 -24.08 -10.40
C SER A 587 -8.35 -23.18 -10.05
N THR A 588 -7.63 -22.69 -11.07
CA THR A 588 -6.60 -21.66 -10.90
C THR A 588 -7.25 -20.30 -10.84
N LEU A 589 -7.09 -19.60 -9.73
CA LEU A 589 -7.59 -18.24 -9.54
C LEU A 589 -6.66 -17.19 -10.13
N GLU A 590 -5.36 -17.36 -9.92
CA GLU A 590 -4.34 -16.50 -10.48
C GLU A 590 -3.06 -17.27 -10.73
N GLN A 591 -2.44 -16.98 -11.86
CA GLN A 591 -1.08 -17.43 -12.14
C GLN A 591 -0.33 -16.35 -12.89
N PHE A 592 0.91 -16.14 -12.55
CA PHE A 592 1.84 -15.42 -13.40
C PHE A 592 3.21 -16.08 -13.40
N GLY A 593 3.94 -15.87 -14.49
CA GLY A 593 5.32 -16.24 -14.62
C GLY A 593 6.07 -15.19 -15.38
N GLY A 594 7.31 -14.93 -15.01
CA GLY A 594 8.12 -13.92 -15.66
C GLY A 594 9.61 -14.15 -15.47
N VAL A 595 10.36 -13.44 -16.29
CA VAL A 595 11.83 -13.45 -16.26
C VAL A 595 12.37 -12.04 -16.30
N GLU A 596 13.50 -11.82 -15.66
CA GLU A 596 14.30 -10.61 -15.76
C GLU A 596 15.68 -10.99 -16.27
N TYR A 597 16.14 -10.23 -17.26
CA TYR A 597 17.55 -10.23 -17.67
C TYR A 597 18.19 -8.92 -17.24
N GLY A 598 19.25 -9.00 -16.43
CA GLY A 598 20.01 -7.85 -15.94
C GLY A 598 21.41 -7.81 -16.56
N ALA A 599 21.76 -6.68 -17.19
CA ALA A 599 23.10 -6.33 -17.56
C ALA A 599 23.69 -5.31 -16.56
N CYS A 600 24.89 -4.80 -16.82
CA CYS A 600 25.50 -3.84 -15.90
C CYS A 600 24.72 -2.52 -15.78
N CYS A 601 24.07 -2.06 -16.84
CA CYS A 601 23.43 -0.76 -16.90
C CYS A 601 21.98 -0.77 -17.42
N TRP A 602 21.35 -1.95 -17.55
CA TRP A 602 19.95 -2.08 -17.90
C TRP A 602 19.34 -3.40 -17.41
N ARG A 603 18.03 -3.44 -17.30
CA ARG A 603 17.24 -4.64 -17.00
C ARG A 603 16.02 -4.73 -17.88
N LEU A 604 15.72 -5.92 -18.35
CA LEU A 604 14.50 -6.21 -19.10
C LEU A 604 13.67 -7.23 -18.34
N ARG A 605 12.41 -6.85 -17.99
CA ARG A 605 11.44 -7.71 -17.32
C ARG A 605 10.32 -8.04 -18.27
N LEU A 606 9.97 -9.31 -18.33
CA LEU A 606 8.79 -9.82 -19.05
C LEU A 606 7.98 -10.68 -18.09
N VAL A 607 6.70 -10.32 -17.89
CA VAL A 607 5.77 -11.04 -17.02
C VAL A 607 4.47 -11.29 -17.76
N GLY A 608 4.08 -12.55 -17.86
CA GLY A 608 2.76 -12.97 -18.33
C GLY A 608 1.86 -13.32 -17.14
N ARG A 609 0.65 -12.77 -17.08
CA ARG A 609 -0.33 -12.97 -16.02
C ARG A 609 -1.65 -13.47 -16.58
N ARG A 610 -2.32 -14.34 -15.81
CA ARG A 610 -3.69 -14.77 -16.03
C ARG A 610 -4.41 -14.86 -14.69
N PHE A 611 -5.60 -14.30 -14.58
CA PHE A 611 -6.38 -14.32 -13.35
C PHE A 611 -7.87 -14.41 -13.63
N VAL A 612 -8.65 -14.79 -12.61
CA VAL A 612 -10.10 -14.85 -12.64
C VAL A 612 -10.64 -13.64 -11.87
N SER A 613 -11.53 -12.88 -12.49
CA SER A 613 -12.23 -11.80 -11.79
C SER A 613 -13.14 -12.39 -10.71
N SER A 614 -13.01 -11.90 -9.49
CA SER A 614 -13.83 -12.36 -8.37
C SER A 614 -15.30 -11.96 -8.49
N ARG A 615 -15.61 -10.92 -9.29
CA ARG A 615 -16.99 -10.43 -9.51
C ARG A 615 -17.71 -11.14 -10.64
N THR A 616 -17.03 -11.35 -11.76
CA THR A 616 -17.67 -11.92 -12.96
C THR A 616 -17.35 -13.38 -13.18
N GLY A 617 -16.32 -13.93 -12.51
CA GLY A 617 -15.80 -15.26 -12.77
C GLY A 617 -15.07 -15.39 -14.11
N GLU A 618 -14.95 -14.31 -14.87
CA GLU A 618 -14.27 -14.30 -16.17
C GLU A 618 -12.76 -14.32 -16.02
N ARG A 619 -12.10 -14.92 -17.00
CA ARG A 619 -10.64 -14.96 -17.05
C ARG A 619 -10.09 -13.79 -17.85
N ASP A 620 -9.06 -13.16 -17.32
CA ASP A 620 -8.31 -12.13 -18.01
C ASP A 620 -6.82 -12.46 -18.06
N SER A 621 -6.13 -11.91 -19.06
CA SER A 621 -4.69 -12.11 -19.24
C SER A 621 -4.03 -10.83 -19.70
N GLY A 622 -2.80 -10.60 -19.21
CA GLY A 622 -2.00 -9.44 -19.57
C GLY A 622 -0.52 -9.81 -19.67
N ILE A 623 0.19 -8.98 -20.42
CA ILE A 623 1.66 -9.05 -20.55
C ILE A 623 2.23 -7.72 -20.12
N TYR A 624 3.20 -7.77 -19.22
CA TYR A 624 3.97 -6.63 -18.73
C TYR A 624 5.38 -6.74 -19.29
N LEU A 625 5.81 -5.70 -19.97
CA LEU A 625 7.17 -5.56 -20.49
C LEU A 625 7.76 -4.26 -19.94
N GLN A 626 8.89 -4.35 -19.26
CA GLN A 626 9.59 -3.21 -18.68
C GLN A 626 11.07 -3.26 -19.03
N LEU A 627 11.57 -2.21 -19.67
CA LEU A 627 12.99 -1.95 -19.86
C LEU A 627 13.42 -0.86 -18.88
N GLU A 628 14.26 -1.20 -17.92
CA GLU A 628 14.87 -0.27 -16.98
C GLU A 628 16.27 0.08 -17.47
N LEU A 629 16.52 1.36 -17.71
CA LEU A 629 17.84 1.91 -18.03
C LEU A 629 18.41 2.50 -16.74
N ASN A 630 19.40 1.83 -16.15
CA ASN A 630 19.93 2.18 -14.82
C ASN A 630 20.42 3.63 -14.79
N GLY A 631 19.95 4.41 -13.81
CA GLY A 631 20.31 5.81 -13.66
C GLY A 631 19.59 6.78 -14.61
N LEU A 632 18.69 6.28 -15.48
CA LEU A 632 17.88 7.12 -16.36
C LEU A 632 16.39 6.97 -16.05
N ALA A 633 15.78 5.87 -16.43
CA ALA A 633 14.33 5.65 -16.33
C ALA A 633 13.95 4.20 -16.67
N SER A 634 12.68 3.84 -16.41
CA SER A 634 12.05 2.61 -16.89
C SER A 634 11.07 2.95 -18.01
N VAL A 635 11.06 2.17 -19.07
CA VAL A 635 10.17 2.27 -20.23
C VAL A 635 9.29 1.02 -20.28
N GLY A 636 8.00 1.17 -20.56
CA GLY A 636 7.02 0.08 -20.59
C GLY A 636 6.20 -0.02 -19.31
N SER A 637 5.51 -1.16 -19.09
CA SER A 637 4.62 -1.37 -17.95
C SER A 637 5.39 -1.45 -16.61
N SER A 638 4.73 -1.08 -15.50
CA SER A 638 5.31 -1.11 -14.14
C SER A 638 5.38 -2.55 -13.59
N ALA A 639 6.18 -3.41 -14.24
CA ALA A 639 6.34 -4.80 -13.84
C ALA A 639 7.01 -4.95 -12.47
N ASP A 640 7.90 -4.04 -12.09
CA ASP A 640 8.56 -3.99 -10.78
C ASP A 640 7.55 -3.78 -9.65
N THR A 641 6.70 -2.77 -9.76
CA THR A 641 5.63 -2.49 -8.79
C THR A 641 4.68 -3.67 -8.66
N PHE A 642 4.25 -4.24 -9.79
CA PHE A 642 3.42 -5.44 -9.79
C PHE A 642 4.07 -6.62 -9.06
N LEU A 643 5.35 -6.90 -9.30
CA LEU A 643 6.07 -8.00 -8.65
C LEU A 643 6.27 -7.77 -7.14
N GLU A 644 6.54 -6.52 -6.71
CA GLU A 644 6.66 -6.16 -5.29
C GLU A 644 5.34 -6.34 -4.52
N GLU A 645 4.22 -6.02 -5.15
CA GLU A 645 2.88 -6.23 -4.59
C GLU A 645 2.48 -7.71 -4.58
N ALA A 646 2.80 -8.43 -5.67
CA ALA A 646 2.36 -9.80 -5.86
C ALA A 646 3.22 -10.85 -5.13
N ILE A 647 4.51 -10.61 -4.91
CA ILE A 647 5.44 -11.54 -4.26
C ILE A 647 5.87 -10.99 -2.90
N ARG A 648 5.29 -11.52 -1.85
CA ARG A 648 5.57 -11.07 -0.48
C ARG A 648 7.05 -11.15 -0.13
N GLY A 649 7.64 -10.01 0.26
CA GLY A 649 9.02 -9.91 0.69
C GLY A 649 10.04 -9.79 -0.45
N TYR A 650 9.60 -9.74 -1.68
CA TYR A 650 10.42 -9.32 -2.81
C TYR A 650 10.55 -7.79 -2.82
N SER A 651 11.71 -7.28 -3.16
CA SER A 651 11.96 -5.88 -3.50
C SER A 651 12.86 -5.83 -4.72
N ALA A 652 12.52 -5.03 -5.70
CA ALA A 652 13.35 -4.83 -6.89
C ALA A 652 14.69 -4.21 -6.49
N ALA A 653 15.79 -4.92 -6.75
CA ALA A 653 17.13 -4.42 -6.45
C ALA A 653 17.44 -3.24 -7.39
N GLY A 654 17.65 -2.04 -6.84
CA GLY A 654 18.10 -0.88 -7.59
C GLY A 654 17.30 0.41 -7.42
N VAL A 655 16.13 0.37 -6.81
CA VAL A 655 15.41 1.59 -6.42
C VAL A 655 15.82 1.93 -4.99
N SER A 656 16.91 2.67 -4.81
CA SER A 656 17.11 3.42 -3.56
C SER A 656 16.02 4.48 -3.50
N ARG A 657 15.01 4.27 -2.67
CA ARG A 657 14.01 5.30 -2.33
C ARG A 657 14.67 6.46 -1.59
#